data_8e066d4fd7bbd717cfacbceb25516904
#
_entry.id   8e066d4fd7bbd717cfacbceb25516904
#
_cell.length_a   1.000
_cell.length_b   1.000
_cell.length_c   1.000
_cell.angle_alpha   90.00
_cell.angle_beta   90.00
_cell.angle_gamma   90.00
#
_symmetry.space_group_name_H-M   'P 1'
#
loop_
_entity.id
_entity.type
_entity.pdbx_description
1 polymer ?
#
loop_
_entity_poly.entity_id
_entity_poly.type
_entity_poly.pdbx_seq_one_letter_code
_entity_poly.pdbx_strand_id
1 'polypeptide(L)'
;LTRSPTLTAQMTGAGALLGTAAYMSPEQARGEAADRRADLWALGVVLWEMLTGSRLFPGKTVTDTLAGVLRDQPQWESLPPATPASVRRLLRRCLEREPDALLADAATARLELDDALAGRDQDPDAYREPTIATPRWKAALPWTVAGAAVVALAATLVAARPTAEAPSLPVRLQAAISETPLWVNLGSSVVLSPDGSRVAFVTDDSAGLRSLSLRSLDQLTPTTIATGPTGRTPYHPFFSPDGTWLGFVTPTELKKVPVTGGTPIALCSVDRSRGAAWTADDTIVFSPSGSSALMQVPASGGDPQPLTMLDEAKGEFSHRWPHAVPGGRAVVFTVGARGINSADEATIALVSLETGERKDLYTGGYYAQVTPNGYLVFIRDATLFAIPFDLDRLEVVGSPAPVVQGITTEPGPGGAQYGFADDGTLVYVSGEVEVPQYPVVWVDRDGGVSRLWDNAASYASPSISPDGERLALSVLRDNNWDVWVYDLEREVSTRLTFHDGYDADQIWSADGTYIYFTSDRDGAAMPYRKRADGSGEAERLTDSEIEFYPLSVSPDDTVLIGETNNDGIDITVLNLDQPGDPEPFVATPFSDRDPAFSPDGHWVAYSSDESGIAEVYVRPFPASGGRWQVSDGGGRFPTWSADGRELFYRTDEGVMVAAVETTGGTFRVGKARSLFDGSFRGGMYGITVFGYIFRDFDVAPDGNSFVMFPDDEDRAAKTHVTVVFNWLDELARMLPSR
;
A
#
# COMPACT_ATOMS: atom_id res chain seq x y z
N LEU A 1 -8.51 18.84 -15.72
CA LEU A 1 -8.76 19.77 -16.79
C LEU A 1 -9.65 19.13 -17.85
N THR A 2 -10.87 19.63 -17.93
CA THR A 2 -11.98 19.47 -18.88
C THR A 2 -11.72 18.55 -20.08
N ARG A 3 -12.49 17.46 -20.10
CA ARG A 3 -12.82 16.67 -21.28
C ARG A 3 -13.28 17.62 -22.39
N SER A 4 -12.59 17.64 -23.54
CA SER A 4 -13.16 18.15 -24.78
C SER A 4 -14.44 17.35 -25.08
N PRO A 5 -15.59 17.99 -25.27
CA PRO A 5 -16.80 17.26 -25.58
C PRO A 5 -16.66 16.68 -26.98
N THR A 6 -16.61 15.36 -27.05
CA THR A 6 -16.98 14.61 -28.25
C THR A 6 -18.35 15.15 -28.70
N LEU A 7 -18.44 15.68 -29.91
CA LEU A 7 -19.67 16.13 -30.50
C LEU A 7 -20.66 14.97 -30.64
N THR A 8 -21.37 14.67 -29.54
CA THR A 8 -22.59 13.88 -29.59
C THR A 8 -23.73 14.85 -29.92
N ALA A 9 -24.42 14.56 -31.01
CA ALA A 9 -25.55 15.30 -31.54
C ALA A 9 -26.58 15.70 -30.47
N GLN A 10 -26.59 16.97 -30.07
CA GLN A 10 -27.77 17.74 -29.62
C GLN A 10 -27.38 19.17 -29.30
N MET A 11 -27.17 19.99 -30.32
CA MET A 11 -27.37 21.45 -30.19
C MET A 11 -27.82 22.00 -31.54
N THR A 12 -29.11 22.14 -31.67
CA THR A 12 -29.76 22.91 -32.73
C THR A 12 -29.54 24.38 -32.51
N GLY A 13 -28.50 24.91 -33.18
CA GLY A 13 -28.20 26.33 -33.30
C GLY A 13 -27.32 26.53 -34.52
N ALA A 14 -27.90 26.52 -35.72
CA ALA A 14 -27.18 26.55 -37.00
C ALA A 14 -26.18 27.73 -37.17
N GLY A 15 -26.31 28.82 -36.37
CA GLY A 15 -25.41 29.97 -36.44
C GLY A 15 -24.10 29.81 -35.63
N ALA A 16 -24.12 29.10 -34.48
CA ALA A 16 -22.96 28.93 -33.62
C ALA A 16 -21.97 27.89 -34.17
N LEU A 17 -22.47 26.84 -34.81
CA LEU A 17 -21.65 25.77 -35.41
C LEU A 17 -20.88 26.26 -36.66
N LEU A 18 -21.48 27.18 -37.44
CA LEU A 18 -20.84 27.73 -38.63
C LEU A 18 -19.64 28.63 -38.29
N GLY A 19 -19.68 29.33 -37.12
CA GLY A 19 -18.58 30.18 -36.65
C GLY A 19 -17.36 29.36 -36.18
N THR A 20 -17.58 28.23 -35.51
CA THR A 20 -16.50 27.42 -34.91
C THR A 20 -15.78 26.52 -35.91
N ALA A 21 -16.46 26.06 -36.96
CA ALA A 21 -15.89 25.18 -37.98
C ALA A 21 -14.72 25.79 -38.76
N ALA A 22 -14.69 27.09 -38.90
CA ALA A 22 -13.63 27.83 -39.62
C ALA A 22 -12.26 27.80 -38.91
N TYR A 23 -12.22 27.48 -37.59
CA TYR A 23 -11.01 27.46 -36.77
C TYR A 23 -10.54 26.04 -36.46
N MET A 24 -11.27 25.02 -36.87
CA MET A 24 -10.89 23.62 -36.69
C MET A 24 -9.63 23.27 -37.48
N SER A 25 -8.73 22.54 -36.85
CA SER A 25 -7.56 21.99 -37.54
C SER A 25 -7.94 20.86 -38.52
N PRO A 26 -7.10 20.52 -39.51
CA PRO A 26 -7.40 19.47 -40.48
C PRO A 26 -7.73 18.12 -39.85
N GLU A 27 -7.06 17.71 -38.77
CA GLU A 27 -7.33 16.48 -38.02
C GLU A 27 -8.68 16.55 -37.31
N GLN A 28 -9.04 17.68 -36.71
CA GLN A 28 -10.37 17.89 -36.13
C GLN A 28 -11.47 17.83 -37.19
N ALA A 29 -11.22 18.41 -38.36
CA ALA A 29 -12.16 18.39 -39.49
C ALA A 29 -12.36 16.96 -40.06
N ARG A 30 -11.37 16.06 -39.94
CA ARG A 30 -11.48 14.63 -40.29
C ARG A 30 -12.10 13.78 -39.17
N GLY A 31 -12.29 14.33 -37.96
CA GLY A 31 -12.75 13.56 -36.81
C GLY A 31 -11.65 12.71 -36.15
N GLU A 32 -10.39 13.00 -36.43
CA GLU A 32 -9.21 12.37 -35.83
C GLU A 32 -8.90 12.98 -34.46
N ALA A 33 -8.07 12.30 -33.65
CA ALA A 33 -7.67 12.81 -32.36
C ALA A 33 -6.78 14.03 -32.51
N ALA A 34 -7.21 15.16 -31.98
CA ALA A 34 -6.46 16.42 -32.02
C ALA A 34 -5.54 16.55 -30.79
N ASP A 35 -4.31 16.99 -31.03
CA ASP A 35 -3.35 17.34 -29.99
C ASP A 35 -3.25 18.86 -29.78
N ARG A 36 -2.30 19.32 -28.96
CA ARG A 36 -2.04 20.76 -28.68
C ARG A 36 -1.72 21.60 -29.93
N ARG A 37 -1.39 20.99 -31.05
CA ARG A 37 -1.11 21.67 -32.32
C ARG A 37 -2.37 22.19 -32.99
N ALA A 38 -3.54 21.66 -32.67
CA ALA A 38 -4.82 22.22 -33.11
C ALA A 38 -5.05 23.64 -32.61
N ASP A 39 -4.56 23.99 -31.41
CA ASP A 39 -4.63 25.38 -30.87
C ASP A 39 -3.70 26.32 -31.63
N LEU A 40 -2.56 25.84 -32.11
CA LEU A 40 -1.63 26.62 -32.94
C LEU A 40 -2.16 26.86 -34.36
N TRP A 41 -2.86 25.87 -34.92
CA TRP A 41 -3.61 26.05 -36.14
C TRP A 41 -4.68 27.15 -35.99
N ALA A 42 -5.50 27.06 -34.92
CA ALA A 42 -6.53 28.05 -34.63
C ALA A 42 -5.92 29.46 -34.44
N LEU A 43 -4.77 29.58 -33.76
CA LEU A 43 -4.02 30.83 -33.63
C LEU A 43 -3.62 31.37 -35.01
N GLY A 44 -3.12 30.50 -35.90
CA GLY A 44 -2.78 30.89 -37.28
C GLY A 44 -3.97 31.44 -38.08
N VAL A 45 -5.15 30.77 -37.96
CA VAL A 45 -6.38 31.24 -38.60
C VAL A 45 -6.80 32.61 -38.06
N VAL A 46 -6.82 32.81 -36.73
CA VAL A 46 -7.18 34.06 -36.09
C VAL A 46 -6.21 35.17 -36.49
N LEU A 47 -4.91 34.92 -36.43
CA LEU A 47 -3.89 35.90 -36.82
C LEU A 47 -4.00 36.31 -38.30
N TRP A 48 -4.31 35.36 -39.19
CA TRP A 48 -4.59 35.66 -40.59
C TRP A 48 -5.80 36.58 -40.75
N GLU A 49 -6.92 36.29 -40.10
CA GLU A 49 -8.15 37.10 -40.14
C GLU A 49 -7.93 38.51 -39.58
N MET A 50 -7.12 38.63 -38.53
CA MET A 50 -6.74 39.93 -37.95
C MET A 50 -5.91 40.78 -38.92
N LEU A 51 -5.04 40.15 -39.70
CA LEU A 51 -4.16 40.88 -40.64
C LEU A 51 -4.85 41.19 -41.97
N THR A 52 -5.74 40.35 -42.46
CA THR A 52 -6.39 40.50 -43.76
C THR A 52 -7.80 41.06 -43.69
N GLY A 53 -8.43 41.06 -42.53
CA GLY A 53 -9.84 41.45 -42.32
C GLY A 53 -10.85 40.53 -42.99
N SER A 54 -10.43 39.32 -43.45
CA SER A 54 -11.28 38.36 -44.17
C SER A 54 -11.06 36.93 -43.63
N ARG A 55 -12.10 36.10 -43.68
CA ARG A 55 -12.03 34.71 -43.28
C ARG A 55 -11.04 33.95 -44.14
N LEU A 56 -10.21 33.12 -43.49
CA LEU A 56 -9.24 32.28 -44.20
C LEU A 56 -9.95 31.20 -45.03
N PHE A 57 -10.96 30.56 -44.43
CA PHE A 57 -11.76 29.49 -45.08
C PHE A 57 -13.24 29.90 -45.11
N PRO A 58 -13.68 30.67 -46.12
CA PRO A 58 -15.06 31.08 -46.25
C PRO A 58 -15.93 29.91 -46.79
N GLY A 59 -17.06 29.62 -46.14
CA GLY A 59 -18.04 28.63 -46.60
C GLY A 59 -19.47 29.10 -46.34
N LYS A 60 -20.41 28.72 -47.19
CA LYS A 60 -21.84 29.02 -47.02
C LYS A 60 -22.50 28.05 -46.02
N THR A 61 -21.94 26.85 -45.88
CA THR A 61 -22.36 25.80 -44.95
C THR A 61 -21.18 25.34 -44.10
N VAL A 62 -21.44 24.63 -42.98
CA VAL A 62 -20.41 23.97 -42.17
C VAL A 62 -19.57 23.02 -42.99
N THR A 63 -20.23 22.25 -43.88
CA THR A 63 -19.58 21.28 -44.78
C THR A 63 -18.63 21.99 -45.78
N ASP A 64 -19.06 23.13 -46.34
CA ASP A 64 -18.20 23.90 -47.25
C ASP A 64 -16.96 24.46 -46.51
N THR A 65 -17.15 24.94 -45.30
CA THR A 65 -16.05 25.47 -44.45
C THR A 65 -15.05 24.37 -44.10
N LEU A 66 -15.53 23.20 -43.68
CA LEU A 66 -14.66 22.05 -43.40
C LEU A 66 -13.94 21.54 -44.66
N ALA A 67 -14.61 21.56 -45.80
CA ALA A 67 -13.98 21.20 -47.09
C ALA A 67 -12.85 22.20 -47.43
N GLY A 68 -13.05 23.47 -47.15
CA GLY A 68 -12.02 24.51 -47.30
C GLY A 68 -10.81 24.27 -46.39
N VAL A 69 -11.03 23.99 -45.11
CA VAL A 69 -9.95 23.65 -44.14
C VAL A 69 -9.13 22.45 -44.65
N LEU A 70 -9.77 21.44 -45.23
CA LEU A 70 -9.11 20.22 -45.71
C LEU A 70 -8.39 20.39 -47.06
N ARG A 71 -8.82 21.31 -47.94
CA ARG A 71 -8.37 21.37 -49.36
C ARG A 71 -7.76 22.69 -49.79
N ASP A 72 -8.26 23.84 -49.26
CA ASP A 72 -7.89 25.14 -49.79
C ASP A 72 -6.61 25.67 -49.16
N GLN A 73 -5.70 26.16 -49.95
CA GLN A 73 -4.46 26.82 -49.46
C GLN A 73 -4.70 28.30 -49.18
N PRO A 74 -4.03 28.85 -48.13
CA PRO A 74 -4.05 30.30 -47.87
C PRO A 74 -3.54 31.10 -49.08
N GLN A 75 -4.28 32.16 -49.44
CA GLN A 75 -3.84 33.08 -50.51
C GLN A 75 -2.81 34.07 -49.95
N TRP A 76 -1.55 33.64 -49.90
CA TRP A 76 -0.44 34.38 -49.26
C TRP A 76 -0.25 35.81 -49.76
N GLU A 77 -0.67 36.11 -51.00
CA GLU A 77 -0.68 37.44 -51.61
C GLU A 77 -1.67 38.42 -50.98
N SER A 78 -2.68 37.89 -50.25
CA SER A 78 -3.68 38.69 -49.54
C SER A 78 -3.14 39.31 -48.24
N LEU A 79 -1.98 38.91 -47.76
CA LEU A 79 -1.35 39.51 -46.60
C LEU A 79 -0.83 40.93 -46.93
N PRO A 80 -1.08 41.91 -46.05
CA PRO A 80 -0.58 43.27 -46.26
C PRO A 80 0.92 43.27 -46.54
N PRO A 81 1.44 44.09 -47.48
CA PRO A 81 2.85 44.16 -47.79
C PRO A 81 3.74 44.53 -46.59
N ALA A 82 3.17 45.26 -45.62
CA ALA A 82 3.84 45.66 -44.37
C ALA A 82 3.92 44.59 -43.30
N THR A 83 3.38 43.36 -43.56
CA THR A 83 3.46 42.25 -42.60
C THR A 83 4.90 41.80 -42.48
N PRO A 84 5.51 41.79 -41.24
CA PRO A 84 6.88 41.39 -40.99
C PRO A 84 7.21 40.00 -41.49
N ALA A 85 8.47 39.74 -41.93
CA ALA A 85 8.87 38.44 -42.46
C ALA A 85 8.76 37.32 -41.42
N SER A 86 9.06 37.58 -40.14
CA SER A 86 8.84 36.66 -39.01
C SER A 86 7.36 36.28 -38.84
N VAL A 87 6.42 37.23 -38.96
CA VAL A 87 4.98 36.95 -38.87
C VAL A 87 4.52 36.13 -40.08
N ARG A 88 5.04 36.38 -41.30
CA ARG A 88 4.74 35.56 -42.47
C ARG A 88 5.24 34.14 -42.32
N ARG A 89 6.43 33.95 -41.73
CA ARG A 89 7.02 32.66 -41.40
C ARG A 89 6.19 31.94 -40.37
N LEU A 90 5.80 32.63 -39.29
CA LEU A 90 4.91 32.07 -38.25
C LEU A 90 3.60 31.55 -38.83
N LEU A 91 2.89 32.38 -39.64
CA LEU A 91 1.65 32.00 -40.29
C LEU A 91 1.81 30.75 -41.18
N ARG A 92 2.89 30.66 -41.99
CA ARG A 92 3.16 29.46 -42.81
C ARG A 92 3.29 28.21 -41.93
N ARG A 93 3.98 28.30 -40.80
CA ARG A 93 4.19 27.16 -39.89
C ARG A 93 2.95 26.82 -39.05
N CYS A 94 2.10 27.77 -38.72
CA CYS A 94 0.83 27.52 -38.02
C CYS A 94 -0.24 26.93 -38.94
N LEU A 95 -0.20 27.22 -40.25
CA LEU A 95 -1.20 26.78 -41.22
C LEU A 95 -0.69 25.63 -42.12
N GLU A 96 0.36 24.93 -41.65
CA GLU A 96 0.86 23.70 -42.28
C GLU A 96 -0.09 22.54 -42.00
N ARG A 97 -0.34 21.67 -42.97
CA ARG A 97 -1.32 20.58 -42.86
C ARG A 97 -0.70 19.26 -42.42
N GLU A 98 0.58 19.09 -42.67
CA GLU A 98 1.31 17.93 -42.22
C GLU A 98 1.69 18.11 -40.75
N PRO A 99 1.25 17.23 -39.84
CA PRO A 99 1.47 17.41 -38.40
C PRO A 99 2.94 17.55 -38.00
N ASP A 100 3.86 16.93 -38.73
CA ASP A 100 5.30 16.99 -38.44
C ASP A 100 5.98 18.27 -38.92
N ALA A 101 5.34 19.00 -39.84
CA ALA A 101 5.79 20.31 -40.32
C ALA A 101 5.16 21.51 -39.61
N LEU A 102 4.12 21.25 -38.82
CA LEU A 102 3.38 22.23 -38.02
C LEU A 102 4.23 22.75 -36.86
N LEU A 103 3.97 23.96 -36.40
CA LEU A 103 4.67 24.53 -35.24
C LEU A 103 4.54 23.66 -34.01
N ALA A 104 5.66 23.32 -33.35
CA ALA A 104 5.68 22.32 -32.27
C ALA A 104 5.02 22.82 -30.97
N ASP A 105 5.14 24.12 -30.65
CA ASP A 105 4.64 24.70 -29.40
C ASP A 105 4.40 26.23 -29.47
N ALA A 106 3.65 26.75 -28.49
CA ALA A 106 3.31 28.17 -28.39
C ALA A 106 4.51 29.05 -28.00
N ALA A 107 5.57 28.48 -27.41
CA ALA A 107 6.78 29.24 -27.06
C ALA A 107 7.53 29.68 -28.33
N THR A 108 7.57 28.81 -29.33
CA THR A 108 8.13 29.16 -30.65
C THR A 108 7.31 30.20 -31.36
N ALA A 109 5.97 30.16 -31.29
CA ALA A 109 5.10 31.22 -31.82
C ALA A 109 5.39 32.57 -31.16
N ARG A 110 5.58 32.57 -29.86
CA ARG A 110 5.90 33.80 -29.10
C ARG A 110 7.23 34.41 -29.52
N LEU A 111 8.29 33.59 -29.72
CA LEU A 111 9.60 34.06 -30.14
C LEU A 111 9.55 34.76 -31.51
N GLU A 112 8.82 34.23 -32.48
CA GLU A 112 8.63 34.84 -33.81
C GLU A 112 7.87 36.18 -33.70
N LEU A 113 6.91 36.28 -32.79
CA LEU A 113 6.19 37.54 -32.54
C LEU A 113 7.06 38.59 -31.81
N ASP A 114 7.87 38.14 -30.82
CA ASP A 114 8.80 39.01 -30.10
C ASP A 114 9.88 39.55 -31.04
N ASP A 115 10.37 38.77 -32.02
CA ASP A 115 11.30 39.23 -33.06
C ASP A 115 10.66 40.25 -34.00
N ALA A 116 9.37 40.06 -34.37
CA ALA A 116 8.62 41.05 -35.15
C ALA A 116 8.47 42.38 -34.40
N LEU A 117 8.12 42.31 -33.10
CA LEU A 117 7.97 43.49 -32.25
C LEU A 117 9.28 44.24 -32.02
N ALA A 118 10.40 43.51 -31.95
CA ALA A 118 11.73 44.09 -31.74
C ALA A 118 12.39 44.63 -33.02
N GLY A 119 11.73 44.50 -34.18
CA GLY A 119 12.25 44.93 -35.46
C GLY A 119 13.50 44.17 -35.92
N ARG A 120 13.72 42.96 -35.45
CA ARG A 120 14.87 42.10 -35.78
C ARG A 120 14.65 41.24 -37.03
N ASP A 121 13.85 41.75 -37.95
CA ASP A 121 13.42 41.09 -39.18
C ASP A 121 14.55 41.11 -40.23
N GLN A 122 15.51 40.17 -40.15
CA GLN A 122 16.48 40.00 -41.23
C GLN A 122 15.97 38.94 -42.21
N ASP A 123 15.76 39.37 -43.45
CA ASP A 123 15.39 38.50 -44.56
C ASP A 123 16.63 37.66 -45.00
N PRO A 124 16.64 36.31 -44.89
CA PRO A 124 17.78 35.51 -45.31
C PRO A 124 17.93 35.33 -46.83
N ASP A 125 16.97 35.79 -47.62
CA ASP A 125 16.89 35.50 -49.07
C ASP A 125 17.35 36.62 -50.00
N ALA A 126 18.14 37.59 -49.53
CA ALA A 126 18.77 38.59 -50.43
C ALA A 126 20.05 38.02 -51.07
N TYR A 127 19.88 37.32 -52.18
CA TYR A 127 20.96 36.80 -53.04
C TYR A 127 21.67 37.93 -53.74
N ARG A 128 23.01 38.11 -53.49
CA ARG A 128 23.92 38.92 -54.32
C ARG A 128 24.95 38.03 -54.96
N GLU A 129 25.03 38.09 -56.30
CA GLU A 129 26.04 37.43 -57.11
C GLU A 129 27.46 37.85 -56.76
N PRO A 130 28.47 36.95 -56.77
CA PRO A 130 29.88 37.29 -56.49
C PRO A 130 30.65 37.66 -57.69
N THR A 131 31.33 38.81 -57.64
CA THR A 131 32.42 39.18 -58.56
C THR A 131 33.73 38.42 -58.22
N ILE A 132 34.31 37.81 -59.23
CA ILE A 132 35.54 36.94 -59.16
C ILE A 132 36.77 37.82 -59.03
N ALA A 133 37.59 37.64 -57.99
CA ALA A 133 38.98 38.06 -57.89
C ALA A 133 39.91 36.91 -57.51
N THR A 134 40.99 36.72 -58.24
CA THR A 134 41.91 35.62 -58.23
C THR A 134 42.80 35.46 -56.96
N PRO A 135 43.30 34.27 -56.63
CA PRO A 135 43.65 33.89 -55.25
C PRO A 135 45.11 34.01 -54.86
N ARG A 136 45.37 34.48 -53.64
CA ARG A 136 46.65 34.42 -52.90
C ARG A 136 46.68 33.32 -51.82
N TRP A 137 46.29 32.08 -52.11
CA TRP A 137 46.08 31.10 -51.06
C TRP A 137 47.17 29.99 -50.91
N LYS A 138 48.22 30.01 -51.72
CA LYS A 138 49.27 28.96 -51.68
C LYS A 138 50.23 29.05 -50.48
N ALA A 139 50.21 30.10 -49.68
CA ALA A 139 51.07 30.26 -48.50
C ALA A 139 50.34 29.99 -47.14
N ALA A 140 48.99 29.82 -47.14
CA ALA A 140 48.24 29.66 -45.90
C ALA A 140 47.68 28.24 -45.66
N LEU A 141 47.93 27.30 -46.60
CA LEU A 141 47.32 25.98 -46.58
C LEU A 141 47.65 25.11 -45.32
N PRO A 142 48.83 25.18 -44.68
CA PRO A 142 49.08 24.38 -43.47
C PRO A 142 48.30 24.91 -42.23
N TRP A 143 48.09 26.23 -42.15
CA TRP A 143 47.41 26.83 -40.98
C TRP A 143 45.89 26.78 -41.07
N THR A 144 45.35 26.77 -42.29
CA THR A 144 43.88 26.58 -42.47
C THR A 144 43.43 25.17 -42.22
N VAL A 145 44.28 24.15 -42.54
CA VAL A 145 43.98 22.75 -42.21
C VAL A 145 44.07 22.52 -40.71
N ALA A 146 45.07 23.10 -40.02
CA ALA A 146 45.18 22.99 -38.56
C ALA A 146 44.02 23.75 -37.86
N GLY A 147 43.63 24.92 -38.33
CA GLY A 147 42.49 25.66 -37.82
C GLY A 147 41.15 24.94 -38.05
N ALA A 148 40.95 24.34 -39.23
CA ALA A 148 39.78 23.53 -39.54
C ALA A 148 39.68 22.24 -38.67
N ALA A 149 40.87 21.60 -38.39
CA ALA A 149 40.90 20.44 -37.51
C ALA A 149 40.56 20.79 -36.05
N VAL A 150 41.04 21.95 -35.56
CA VAL A 150 40.67 22.45 -34.21
C VAL A 150 39.20 22.85 -34.12
N VAL A 151 38.67 23.49 -35.16
CA VAL A 151 37.22 23.83 -35.23
C VAL A 151 36.37 22.57 -35.36
N ALA A 152 36.80 21.57 -36.15
CA ALA A 152 36.10 20.30 -36.26
C ALA A 152 36.15 19.51 -34.93
N LEU A 153 37.29 19.54 -34.22
CA LEU A 153 37.43 18.90 -32.92
C LEU A 153 36.61 19.65 -31.87
N ALA A 154 36.59 20.97 -31.89
CA ALA A 154 35.72 21.78 -31.02
C ALA A 154 34.22 21.57 -31.34
N ALA A 155 33.87 21.48 -32.64
CA ALA A 155 32.50 21.18 -33.07
C ALA A 155 32.09 19.74 -32.69
N THR A 156 32.97 18.75 -32.79
CA THR A 156 32.71 17.39 -32.32
C THR A 156 32.61 17.30 -30.79
N LEU A 157 33.43 18.06 -30.05
CA LEU A 157 33.33 18.13 -28.58
C LEU A 157 32.07 18.88 -28.11
N VAL A 158 31.60 19.87 -28.88
CA VAL A 158 30.30 20.57 -28.60
C VAL A 158 29.11 19.71 -29.02
N ALA A 159 29.23 18.97 -30.15
CA ALA A 159 28.18 18.04 -30.59
C ALA A 159 28.12 16.73 -29.77
N ALA A 160 29.28 16.34 -29.14
CA ALA A 160 29.36 15.20 -28.23
C ALA A 160 28.99 15.56 -26.77
N ARG A 161 28.69 16.85 -26.48
CA ARG A 161 28.01 17.14 -25.20
C ARG A 161 26.62 16.49 -25.26
N PRO A 162 26.32 15.56 -24.36
CA PRO A 162 24.93 15.10 -24.25
C PRO A 162 24.09 16.40 -24.07
N THR A 163 23.22 16.68 -25.01
CA THR A 163 22.15 17.65 -24.82
C THR A 163 21.49 17.21 -23.52
N ALA A 164 21.60 18.00 -22.46
CA ALA A 164 20.78 17.78 -21.28
C ALA A 164 19.35 17.79 -21.81
N GLU A 165 18.73 16.63 -21.85
CA GLU A 165 17.31 16.51 -22.14
C GLU A 165 16.61 17.53 -21.24
N ALA A 166 15.77 18.37 -21.82
CA ALA A 166 14.99 19.29 -21.04
C ALA A 166 14.21 18.44 -20.02
N PRO A 167 14.28 18.77 -18.71
CA PRO A 167 13.68 17.94 -17.68
C PRO A 167 12.23 17.69 -18.03
N SER A 168 11.89 16.42 -18.21
CA SER A 168 10.56 16.00 -18.58
C SER A 168 9.60 16.37 -17.46
N LEU A 169 8.46 16.99 -17.80
CA LEU A 169 7.45 17.33 -16.80
C LEU A 169 6.77 16.05 -16.30
N PRO A 170 6.46 15.97 -14.99
CA PRO A 170 5.76 14.82 -14.46
C PRO A 170 4.35 14.74 -15.04
N VAL A 171 3.94 13.56 -15.47
CA VAL A 171 2.59 13.28 -15.96
C VAL A 171 1.91 12.37 -14.96
N ARG A 172 0.77 12.80 -14.40
CA ARG A 172 -0.03 12.01 -13.45
C ARG A 172 -1.28 11.50 -14.13
N LEU A 173 -1.46 10.20 -14.11
CA LEU A 173 -2.63 9.53 -14.66
C LEU A 173 -3.26 8.63 -13.59
N GLN A 174 -4.58 8.67 -13.51
CA GLN A 174 -5.33 7.68 -12.73
C GLN A 174 -5.82 6.60 -13.68
N ALA A 175 -5.48 5.35 -13.40
CA ALA A 175 -5.79 4.20 -14.24
C ALA A 175 -6.54 3.13 -13.43
N ALA A 176 -7.66 2.65 -13.98
CA ALA A 176 -8.27 1.43 -13.49
C ALA A 176 -7.36 0.25 -13.88
N ILE A 177 -6.91 -0.53 -12.91
CA ILE A 177 -6.07 -1.70 -13.15
C ILE A 177 -6.81 -3.02 -12.97
N SER A 178 -7.94 -2.98 -12.27
CA SER A 178 -8.79 -4.14 -12.01
C SER A 178 -10.26 -3.73 -11.94
N GLU A 179 -11.17 -4.65 -12.22
CA GLU A 179 -12.60 -4.55 -11.90
C GLU A 179 -12.89 -5.04 -10.48
N THR A 180 -12.04 -5.95 -9.97
CA THR A 180 -12.08 -6.45 -8.60
C THR A 180 -11.29 -5.52 -7.69
N PRO A 181 -11.74 -5.28 -6.44
CA PRO A 181 -11.03 -4.44 -5.49
C PRO A 181 -9.57 -4.88 -5.27
N LEU A 182 -8.67 -3.90 -5.14
CA LEU A 182 -7.30 -4.15 -4.69
C LEU A 182 -7.32 -4.54 -3.21
N TRP A 183 -6.56 -5.56 -2.88
CA TRP A 183 -6.34 -5.94 -1.49
C TRP A 183 -5.21 -5.09 -0.91
N VAL A 184 -5.54 -4.02 -0.19
CA VAL A 184 -4.60 -3.01 0.31
C VAL A 184 -4.17 -3.28 1.76
N ASN A 185 -3.70 -4.48 2.06
CA ASN A 185 -3.32 -4.93 3.39
C ASN A 185 -1.95 -5.64 3.36
N LEU A 186 -1.20 -5.61 4.46
CA LEU A 186 0.09 -6.29 4.64
C LEU A 186 1.14 -5.96 3.56
N GLY A 187 1.51 -4.69 3.47
CA GLY A 187 2.52 -4.19 2.54
C GLY A 187 1.95 -3.69 1.22
N SER A 188 2.78 -3.51 0.20
CA SER A 188 2.28 -3.04 -1.10
C SER A 188 1.58 -4.16 -1.86
N SER A 189 0.36 -3.89 -2.28
CA SER A 189 -0.40 -4.74 -3.19
C SER A 189 -0.18 -4.39 -4.65
N VAL A 190 0.58 -3.34 -4.93
CA VAL A 190 0.87 -2.85 -6.27
C VAL A 190 2.37 -2.59 -6.40
N VAL A 191 3.01 -3.19 -7.39
CA VAL A 191 4.45 -3.04 -7.65
C VAL A 191 4.72 -2.98 -9.15
N LEU A 192 5.66 -2.11 -9.56
CA LEU A 192 6.15 -2.00 -10.92
C LEU A 192 7.32 -2.96 -11.17
N SER A 193 7.42 -3.48 -12.41
CA SER A 193 8.66 -4.12 -12.86
C SER A 193 9.81 -3.11 -12.90
N PRO A 194 11.07 -3.54 -12.74
CA PRO A 194 12.24 -2.63 -12.76
C PRO A 194 12.27 -1.73 -13.99
N ASP A 195 11.89 -2.24 -15.16
CA ASP A 195 11.83 -1.50 -16.43
C ASP A 195 10.59 -0.61 -16.59
N GLY A 196 9.69 -0.56 -15.59
CA GLY A 196 8.46 0.23 -15.63
C GLY A 196 7.39 -0.26 -16.60
N SER A 197 7.60 -1.37 -17.32
CA SER A 197 6.67 -1.83 -18.37
C SER A 197 5.46 -2.60 -17.88
N ARG A 198 5.51 -3.13 -16.64
CA ARG A 198 4.46 -3.98 -16.06
C ARG A 198 4.11 -3.56 -14.65
N VAL A 199 2.85 -3.79 -14.28
CA VAL A 199 2.37 -3.66 -12.91
C VAL A 199 1.84 -5.01 -12.42
N ALA A 200 2.34 -5.48 -11.28
CA ALA A 200 1.77 -6.62 -10.57
C ALA A 200 0.90 -6.10 -9.43
N PHE A 201 -0.25 -6.73 -9.21
CA PHE A 201 -1.19 -6.30 -8.19
C PHE A 201 -2.00 -7.46 -7.62
N VAL A 202 -2.47 -7.26 -6.40
CA VAL A 202 -3.28 -8.24 -5.66
C VAL A 202 -4.70 -7.73 -5.53
N THR A 203 -5.67 -8.58 -5.86
CA THR A 203 -7.11 -8.29 -5.73
C THR A 203 -7.76 -9.31 -4.81
N ASP A 204 -8.84 -8.92 -4.16
CA ASP A 204 -9.68 -9.79 -3.34
C ASP A 204 -11.12 -9.72 -3.84
N ASP A 205 -11.73 -10.85 -4.17
CA ASP A 205 -13.12 -10.88 -4.61
C ASP A 205 -14.10 -11.09 -3.44
N SER A 206 -15.38 -10.90 -3.69
CA SER A 206 -16.44 -11.05 -2.69
C SER A 206 -16.61 -12.49 -2.18
N ALA A 207 -15.94 -13.46 -2.80
CA ALA A 207 -15.91 -14.87 -2.36
C ALA A 207 -14.64 -15.18 -1.54
N GLY A 208 -13.81 -14.16 -1.19
CA GLY A 208 -12.56 -14.35 -0.46
C GLY A 208 -11.45 -14.99 -1.29
N LEU A 209 -11.60 -15.07 -2.63
CA LEU A 209 -10.55 -15.55 -3.51
C LEU A 209 -9.58 -14.43 -3.84
N ARG A 210 -8.36 -14.51 -3.32
CA ARG A 210 -7.31 -13.55 -3.61
C ARG A 210 -6.50 -13.97 -4.83
N SER A 211 -6.24 -13.01 -5.69
CA SER A 211 -5.55 -13.21 -6.95
C SER A 211 -4.39 -12.23 -7.11
N LEU A 212 -3.21 -12.77 -7.46
CA LEU A 212 -2.06 -12.02 -7.92
C LEU A 212 -2.11 -11.95 -9.45
N SER A 213 -2.20 -10.76 -9.97
CA SER A 213 -2.30 -10.49 -11.41
C SER A 213 -1.16 -9.61 -11.90
N LEU A 214 -0.79 -9.78 -13.16
CA LEU A 214 0.20 -8.98 -13.86
C LEU A 214 -0.44 -8.32 -15.07
N ARG A 215 -0.20 -7.03 -15.27
CA ARG A 215 -0.64 -6.28 -16.43
C ARG A 215 0.52 -5.53 -17.06
N SER A 216 0.74 -5.72 -18.36
CA SER A 216 1.62 -4.85 -19.14
C SER A 216 0.95 -3.48 -19.34
N LEU A 217 1.71 -2.38 -19.22
CA LEU A 217 1.13 -1.03 -19.32
C LEU A 217 0.65 -0.69 -20.74
N ASP A 218 1.08 -1.43 -21.76
CA ASP A 218 0.59 -1.35 -23.14
C ASP A 218 -0.67 -2.19 -23.40
N GLN A 219 -1.17 -2.93 -22.38
CA GLN A 219 -2.35 -3.79 -22.46
C GLN A 219 -3.42 -3.37 -21.46
N LEU A 220 -4.70 -3.58 -21.80
CA LEU A 220 -5.81 -3.26 -20.91
C LEU A 220 -6.20 -4.42 -19.99
N THR A 221 -5.94 -5.65 -20.43
CA THR A 221 -6.38 -6.85 -19.71
C THR A 221 -5.24 -7.44 -18.89
N PRO A 222 -5.41 -7.63 -17.56
CA PRO A 222 -4.44 -8.32 -16.72
C PRO A 222 -4.45 -9.82 -16.97
N THR A 223 -3.33 -10.47 -16.64
CA THR A 223 -3.19 -11.94 -16.60
C THR A 223 -3.05 -12.37 -15.15
N THR A 224 -3.89 -13.29 -14.68
CA THR A 224 -3.75 -13.87 -13.35
C THR A 224 -2.55 -14.82 -13.31
N ILE A 225 -1.65 -14.59 -12.36
CA ILE A 225 -0.40 -15.34 -12.20
C ILE A 225 -0.53 -16.40 -11.11
N ALA A 226 -1.20 -16.06 -10.00
CA ALA A 226 -1.45 -16.99 -8.90
C ALA A 226 -2.78 -16.66 -8.24
N THR A 227 -3.47 -17.70 -7.75
CA THR A 227 -4.69 -17.57 -6.95
C THR A 227 -4.59 -18.48 -5.74
N GLY A 228 -5.28 -18.11 -4.67
CA GLY A 228 -5.39 -18.97 -3.51
C GLY A 228 -6.67 -18.66 -2.74
N PRO A 229 -7.34 -19.69 -2.18
CA PRO A 229 -8.41 -19.46 -1.23
C PRO A 229 -7.83 -18.83 0.04
N THR A 230 -8.69 -18.26 0.87
CA THR A 230 -8.35 -17.73 2.18
C THR A 230 -7.43 -18.71 2.95
N GLY A 231 -6.38 -18.22 3.60
CA GLY A 231 -5.34 -19.05 4.25
C GLY A 231 -4.18 -19.50 3.35
N ARG A 232 -4.30 -19.41 2.02
CA ARG A 232 -3.21 -19.67 1.05
C ARG A 232 -3.10 -18.56 -0.01
N THR A 233 -3.60 -17.39 0.31
CA THR A 233 -3.72 -16.27 -0.58
C THR A 233 -2.38 -15.58 -0.83
N PRO A 234 -2.07 -15.17 -2.08
CA PRO A 234 -0.89 -14.38 -2.37
C PRO A 234 -1.02 -12.95 -1.83
N TYR A 235 0.08 -12.37 -1.33
CA TYR A 235 0.20 -10.97 -0.97
C TYR A 235 1.65 -10.49 -1.10
N HIS A 236 1.88 -9.18 -1.00
CA HIS A 236 3.19 -8.54 -1.08
C HIS A 236 4.04 -9.04 -2.25
N PRO A 237 3.62 -8.76 -3.51
CA PRO A 237 4.41 -9.11 -4.68
C PRO A 237 5.68 -8.25 -4.76
N PHE A 238 6.76 -8.83 -5.32
CA PHE A 238 8.01 -8.13 -5.63
C PHE A 238 8.68 -8.77 -6.84
N PHE A 239 9.34 -7.97 -7.67
CA PHE A 239 10.04 -8.49 -8.86
C PHE A 239 11.47 -8.92 -8.55
N SER A 240 11.99 -9.84 -9.37
CA SER A 240 13.42 -10.04 -9.50
C SER A 240 14.06 -8.81 -10.17
N PRO A 241 15.36 -8.52 -9.91
CA PRO A 241 16.04 -7.36 -10.50
C PRO A 241 16.02 -7.33 -12.02
N ASP A 242 15.97 -8.48 -12.68
CA ASP A 242 15.87 -8.61 -14.15
C ASP A 242 14.43 -8.58 -14.67
N GLY A 243 13.42 -8.47 -13.78
CA GLY A 243 12.01 -8.42 -14.12
C GLY A 243 11.42 -9.71 -14.70
N THR A 244 12.15 -10.85 -14.63
CA THR A 244 11.73 -12.13 -15.24
C THR A 244 10.93 -13.02 -14.27
N TRP A 245 11.06 -12.79 -12.96
CA TRP A 245 10.36 -13.49 -11.91
C TRP A 245 9.54 -12.53 -11.04
N LEU A 246 8.47 -13.05 -10.49
CA LEU A 246 7.66 -12.39 -9.46
C LEU A 246 7.74 -13.23 -8.18
N GLY A 247 8.27 -12.66 -7.12
CA GLY A 247 8.18 -13.20 -5.77
C GLY A 247 6.89 -12.74 -5.10
N PHE A 248 6.35 -13.55 -4.22
CA PHE A 248 5.19 -13.21 -3.39
C PHE A 248 5.15 -14.07 -2.14
N VAL A 249 4.38 -13.63 -1.17
CA VAL A 249 4.20 -14.34 0.09
C VAL A 249 2.79 -14.94 0.14
N THR A 250 2.66 -16.07 0.79
CA THR A 250 1.40 -16.58 1.33
C THR A 250 1.50 -16.60 2.87
N PRO A 251 0.45 -16.83 3.63
CA PRO A 251 0.55 -16.90 5.09
C PRO A 251 1.63 -17.84 5.62
N THR A 252 1.93 -18.91 4.87
CA THR A 252 2.84 -19.98 5.32
C THR A 252 4.09 -20.18 4.47
N GLU A 253 4.19 -19.54 3.30
CA GLU A 253 5.29 -19.78 2.37
C GLU A 253 5.72 -18.53 1.62
N LEU A 254 7.02 -18.36 1.44
CA LEU A 254 7.63 -17.46 0.46
C LEU A 254 7.75 -18.20 -0.87
N LYS A 255 7.23 -17.60 -1.95
CA LYS A 255 7.15 -18.22 -3.28
C LYS A 255 7.66 -17.34 -4.38
N LYS A 256 8.00 -17.94 -5.52
CA LYS A 256 8.26 -17.24 -6.79
C LYS A 256 7.56 -17.91 -7.96
N VAL A 257 7.31 -17.14 -9.01
CA VAL A 257 6.70 -17.61 -10.27
C VAL A 257 7.26 -16.81 -11.43
N PRO A 258 7.47 -17.41 -12.63
CA PRO A 258 7.86 -16.64 -13.81
C PRO A 258 6.78 -15.62 -14.18
N VAL A 259 7.17 -14.43 -14.65
CA VAL A 259 6.20 -13.39 -15.11
C VAL A 259 5.36 -13.87 -16.32
N THR A 260 5.80 -14.91 -17.00
CA THR A 260 5.04 -15.58 -18.09
C THR A 260 3.97 -16.54 -17.57
N GLY A 261 3.85 -16.68 -16.26
CA GLY A 261 2.98 -17.66 -15.60
C GLY A 261 3.62 -19.02 -15.42
N GLY A 262 2.91 -19.91 -14.74
CA GLY A 262 3.35 -21.27 -14.44
C GLY A 262 3.01 -21.67 -13.01
N THR A 263 3.52 -22.81 -12.54
CA THR A 263 3.32 -23.25 -11.17
C THR A 263 4.26 -22.51 -10.23
N PRO A 264 3.74 -21.84 -9.17
CA PRO A 264 4.59 -21.19 -8.17
C PRO A 264 5.51 -22.19 -7.46
N ILE A 265 6.76 -21.78 -7.21
CA ILE A 265 7.79 -22.56 -6.54
C ILE A 265 7.94 -22.02 -5.11
N ALA A 266 7.80 -22.89 -4.10
CA ALA A 266 8.07 -22.55 -2.72
C ALA A 266 9.59 -22.45 -2.49
N LEU A 267 10.02 -21.42 -1.76
CA LEU A 267 11.41 -21.14 -1.42
C LEU A 267 11.72 -21.54 0.02
N CYS A 268 10.87 -21.14 0.96
CA CYS A 268 10.96 -21.50 2.37
C CYS A 268 9.60 -21.27 3.06
N SER A 269 9.48 -21.77 4.30
CA SER A 269 8.32 -21.51 5.17
C SER A 269 8.44 -20.11 5.81
N VAL A 270 7.30 -19.48 6.08
CA VAL A 270 7.14 -18.21 6.81
C VAL A 270 5.89 -18.30 7.67
N ASP A 271 5.77 -17.41 8.67
CA ASP A 271 4.53 -17.19 9.42
C ASP A 271 4.08 -15.74 9.24
N ARG A 272 3.22 -15.49 8.24
CA ARG A 272 2.70 -14.16 7.90
C ARG A 272 3.82 -13.12 7.75
N SER A 273 4.72 -13.35 6.84
CA SER A 273 5.84 -12.47 6.52
C SER A 273 5.45 -10.99 6.45
N ARG A 274 6.35 -10.14 6.90
CA ARG A 274 6.25 -8.67 6.79
C ARG A 274 7.17 -8.13 5.70
N GLY A 275 7.07 -8.73 4.52
CA GLY A 275 7.74 -8.28 3.31
C GLY A 275 9.00 -9.03 2.94
N ALA A 276 9.35 -8.89 1.68
CA ALA A 276 10.54 -9.47 1.08
C ALA A 276 11.09 -8.57 -0.04
N ALA A 277 12.39 -8.65 -0.29
CA ALA A 277 13.07 -7.97 -1.36
C ALA A 277 14.06 -8.90 -2.06
N TRP A 278 14.13 -8.82 -3.39
CA TRP A 278 15.08 -9.59 -4.20
C TRP A 278 16.30 -8.73 -4.49
N THR A 279 17.47 -9.19 -4.09
CA THR A 279 18.75 -8.49 -4.26
C THR A 279 19.44 -8.87 -5.57
N ALA A 280 20.39 -8.06 -6.01
CA ALA A 280 21.05 -8.22 -7.30
C ALA A 280 21.92 -9.50 -7.42
N ASP A 281 22.31 -10.09 -6.28
CA ASP A 281 23.06 -11.35 -6.20
C ASP A 281 22.19 -12.60 -6.13
N ASP A 282 20.90 -12.47 -6.48
CA ASP A 282 19.92 -13.55 -6.51
C ASP A 282 19.60 -14.13 -5.13
N THR A 283 19.69 -13.30 -4.09
CA THR A 283 19.27 -13.58 -2.72
C THR A 283 17.94 -12.88 -2.43
N ILE A 284 17.06 -13.51 -1.65
CA ILE A 284 15.83 -12.88 -1.17
C ILE A 284 15.98 -12.62 0.32
N VAL A 285 15.89 -11.34 0.71
CA VAL A 285 15.84 -10.89 2.11
C VAL A 285 14.38 -10.72 2.50
N PHE A 286 13.97 -11.28 3.63
CA PHE A 286 12.58 -11.27 4.05
C PHE A 286 12.44 -11.23 5.58
N SER A 287 11.27 -10.77 6.02
CA SER A 287 10.83 -10.86 7.40
C SER A 287 9.98 -12.13 7.56
N PRO A 288 10.42 -13.15 8.28
CA PRO A 288 9.67 -14.41 8.35
C PRO A 288 8.34 -14.30 9.09
N SER A 289 8.23 -13.38 10.04
CA SER A 289 6.99 -13.18 10.83
C SER A 289 6.77 -11.71 11.21
N GLY A 290 5.68 -11.43 11.93
CA GLY A 290 5.40 -10.10 12.47
C GLY A 290 6.30 -9.70 13.64
N SER A 291 7.01 -10.64 14.25
CA SER A 291 7.84 -10.46 15.45
C SER A 291 9.24 -11.08 15.30
N SER A 292 9.87 -10.85 14.16
CA SER A 292 11.19 -11.46 13.86
C SER A 292 12.16 -10.45 13.26
N ALA A 293 13.45 -10.77 13.35
CA ALA A 293 14.51 -10.14 12.58
C ALA A 293 14.46 -10.57 11.10
N LEU A 294 15.22 -9.91 10.23
CA LEU A 294 15.33 -10.29 8.82
C LEU A 294 16.16 -11.56 8.65
N MET A 295 15.70 -12.39 7.72
CA MET A 295 16.42 -13.56 7.21
C MET A 295 16.69 -13.41 5.71
N GLN A 296 17.55 -14.26 5.18
CA GLN A 296 17.88 -14.33 3.76
C GLN A 296 17.84 -15.78 3.28
N VAL A 297 17.43 -15.97 2.02
CA VAL A 297 17.41 -17.26 1.35
C VAL A 297 17.82 -17.09 -0.11
N PRO A 298 18.61 -18.01 -0.70
CA PRO A 298 18.88 -17.99 -2.15
C PRO A 298 17.55 -18.04 -2.93
N ALA A 299 17.48 -17.34 -4.06
CA ALA A 299 16.29 -17.42 -4.92
C ALA A 299 16.03 -18.82 -5.50
N SER A 300 17.01 -19.73 -5.43
CA SER A 300 16.84 -21.16 -5.72
C SER A 300 16.09 -21.94 -4.64
N GLY A 301 15.83 -21.32 -3.48
CA GLY A 301 15.31 -21.97 -2.28
C GLY A 301 16.39 -22.56 -1.40
N GLY A 302 16.02 -22.99 -0.20
CA GLY A 302 16.93 -23.62 0.76
C GLY A 302 16.61 -23.20 2.20
N ASP A 303 17.54 -23.51 3.13
CA ASP A 303 17.36 -23.15 4.54
C ASP A 303 17.65 -21.65 4.74
N PRO A 304 16.71 -20.87 5.28
CA PRO A 304 16.90 -19.45 5.58
C PRO A 304 18.04 -19.21 6.57
N GLN A 305 18.81 -18.16 6.35
CA GLN A 305 19.90 -17.76 7.23
C GLN A 305 19.58 -16.41 7.88
N PRO A 306 19.90 -16.17 9.16
CA PRO A 306 19.74 -14.88 9.81
C PRO A 306 20.57 -13.80 9.09
N LEU A 307 19.96 -12.60 8.91
CA LEU A 307 20.65 -11.44 8.36
C LEU A 307 20.81 -10.33 9.40
N THR A 308 19.78 -10.10 10.22
CA THR A 308 19.82 -9.09 11.28
C THR A 308 19.50 -9.72 12.65
N MET A 309 19.68 -8.96 13.73
CA MET A 309 19.28 -9.33 15.08
C MET A 309 18.49 -8.20 15.69
N LEU A 310 17.49 -8.52 16.51
CA LEU A 310 16.72 -7.55 17.29
C LEU A 310 17.57 -7.01 18.45
N ASP A 311 17.48 -5.72 18.72
CA ASP A 311 18.10 -5.07 19.89
C ASP A 311 17.07 -5.03 21.02
N GLU A 312 17.07 -6.04 21.87
CA GLU A 312 16.16 -6.17 23.00
C GLU A 312 16.28 -4.99 23.98
N ALA A 313 17.51 -4.41 24.12
CA ALA A 313 17.73 -3.25 25.00
C ALA A 313 17.02 -1.98 24.49
N LYS A 314 16.74 -1.91 23.19
CA LYS A 314 15.92 -0.85 22.55
C LYS A 314 14.43 -1.24 22.44
N GLY A 315 14.04 -2.40 22.96
CA GLY A 315 12.68 -2.91 22.86
C GLY A 315 12.30 -3.32 21.44
N GLU A 316 13.25 -3.61 20.56
CA GLU A 316 12.94 -4.06 19.20
C GLU A 316 12.26 -5.40 19.22
N PHE A 317 11.16 -5.54 18.46
CA PHE A 317 10.44 -6.81 18.34
C PHE A 317 10.31 -7.29 16.90
N SER A 318 10.55 -6.43 15.89
CA SER A 318 10.49 -6.85 14.49
C SER A 318 11.31 -5.96 13.56
N HIS A 319 11.83 -6.58 12.48
CA HIS A 319 12.36 -5.90 11.31
C HIS A 319 11.46 -6.24 10.11
N ARG A 320 10.95 -5.20 9.40
CA ARG A 320 9.87 -5.34 8.42
C ARG A 320 10.17 -4.62 7.13
N TRP A 321 9.49 -5.03 6.06
CA TRP A 321 9.44 -4.34 4.78
C TRP A 321 10.83 -4.06 4.22
N PRO A 322 11.67 -5.10 4.06
CA PRO A 322 12.98 -4.93 3.46
C PRO A 322 12.86 -4.45 2.02
N HIS A 323 13.74 -3.54 1.61
CA HIS A 323 13.88 -3.08 0.24
C HIS A 323 15.36 -3.00 -0.15
N ALA A 324 15.73 -3.60 -1.30
CA ALA A 324 17.12 -3.59 -1.79
C ALA A 324 17.53 -2.18 -2.23
N VAL A 325 18.69 -1.73 -1.75
CA VAL A 325 19.26 -0.45 -2.19
C VAL A 325 19.82 -0.61 -3.61
N PRO A 326 19.67 0.38 -4.50
CA PRO A 326 20.28 0.35 -5.82
C PRO A 326 21.78 0.03 -5.76
N GLY A 327 22.23 -0.87 -6.62
CA GLY A 327 23.60 -1.42 -6.57
C GLY A 327 23.75 -2.68 -5.71
N GLY A 328 22.71 -3.13 -5.01
CA GLY A 328 22.63 -4.44 -4.37
C GLY A 328 23.52 -4.65 -3.13
N ARG A 329 24.16 -3.58 -2.57
CA ARG A 329 25.10 -3.69 -1.46
C ARG A 329 24.44 -3.68 -0.07
N ALA A 330 23.19 -3.29 0.02
CA ALA A 330 22.49 -3.11 1.28
C ALA A 330 20.97 -3.28 1.13
N VAL A 331 20.30 -3.44 2.25
CA VAL A 331 18.85 -3.48 2.36
C VAL A 331 18.40 -2.46 3.42
N VAL A 332 17.43 -1.61 3.09
CA VAL A 332 16.74 -0.75 4.05
C VAL A 332 15.50 -1.47 4.58
N PHE A 333 15.12 -1.20 5.83
CA PHE A 333 13.98 -1.85 6.46
C PHE A 333 13.40 -0.98 7.59
N THR A 334 12.20 -1.30 8.02
CA THR A 334 11.53 -0.67 9.16
C THR A 334 11.77 -1.48 10.42
N VAL A 335 12.13 -0.81 11.51
CA VAL A 335 12.31 -1.40 12.83
C VAL A 335 11.07 -1.13 13.67
N GLY A 336 10.36 -2.17 14.06
CA GLY A 336 9.28 -2.12 15.03
C GLY A 336 9.86 -2.25 16.45
N ALA A 337 9.52 -1.30 17.32
CA ALA A 337 9.94 -1.31 18.72
C ALA A 337 8.72 -1.17 19.64
N ARG A 338 8.84 -1.64 20.87
CA ARG A 338 7.83 -1.50 21.91
C ARG A 338 7.72 -0.03 22.34
N GLY A 339 6.54 0.37 22.81
CA GLY A 339 6.29 1.74 23.25
C GLY A 339 6.09 2.76 22.14
N ILE A 340 5.95 2.31 20.86
CA ILE A 340 5.49 3.17 19.76
C ILE A 340 4.03 2.82 19.44
N ASN A 341 3.18 3.85 19.32
CA ASN A 341 1.75 3.68 19.06
C ASN A 341 1.40 3.70 17.58
N SER A 342 2.35 4.05 16.72
CA SER A 342 2.18 4.08 15.27
C SER A 342 3.49 3.73 14.57
N ALA A 343 3.40 3.10 13.42
CA ALA A 343 4.55 2.92 12.54
C ALA A 343 5.17 4.27 12.09
N ASP A 344 4.43 5.38 12.19
CA ASP A 344 4.96 6.73 11.95
C ASP A 344 6.08 7.11 12.91
N GLU A 345 6.19 6.45 14.05
CA GLU A 345 7.27 6.65 15.05
C GLU A 345 8.43 5.66 14.88
N ALA A 346 8.30 4.70 13.95
CA ALA A 346 9.27 3.65 13.74
C ALA A 346 10.64 4.19 13.26
N THR A 347 11.66 3.38 13.39
CA THR A 347 13.01 3.67 12.89
C THR A 347 13.24 2.98 11.58
N ILE A 348 13.76 3.71 10.60
CA ILE A 348 14.25 3.19 9.31
C ILE A 348 15.72 2.88 9.51
N ALA A 349 16.09 1.63 9.27
CA ALA A 349 17.46 1.14 9.37
C ALA A 349 17.93 0.55 8.05
N LEU A 350 19.23 0.34 7.96
CA LEU A 350 19.91 -0.29 6.83
C LEU A 350 20.83 -1.38 7.35
N VAL A 351 20.94 -2.49 6.60
CA VAL A 351 21.98 -3.51 6.81
C VAL A 351 22.81 -3.66 5.54
N SER A 352 24.14 -3.63 5.67
CA SER A 352 25.08 -3.92 4.59
C SER A 352 25.13 -5.42 4.33
N LEU A 353 24.92 -5.85 3.10
CA LEU A 353 25.00 -7.27 2.73
C LEU A 353 26.46 -7.77 2.65
N GLU A 354 27.42 -6.85 2.51
CA GLU A 354 28.85 -7.20 2.46
C GLU A 354 29.44 -7.41 3.86
N THR A 355 29.05 -6.54 4.84
CA THR A 355 29.68 -6.53 6.16
C THR A 355 28.75 -7.05 7.27
N GLY A 356 27.45 -7.11 7.04
CA GLY A 356 26.44 -7.37 8.05
C GLY A 356 26.22 -6.20 9.03
N GLU A 357 26.91 -5.06 8.83
CA GLU A 357 26.78 -3.90 9.70
C GLU A 357 25.41 -3.23 9.52
N ARG A 358 24.75 -2.96 10.63
CA ARG A 358 23.47 -2.23 10.68
C ARG A 358 23.70 -0.76 11.03
N LYS A 359 22.93 0.13 10.38
CA LYS A 359 22.87 1.57 10.70
C LYS A 359 21.41 2.00 10.80
N ASP A 360 21.08 2.77 11.85
CA ASP A 360 19.82 3.49 11.94
C ASP A 360 19.94 4.76 11.07
N LEU A 361 19.03 4.94 10.11
CA LEU A 361 19.07 6.04 9.13
C LEU A 361 18.19 7.21 9.55
N TYR A 362 16.97 6.95 10.01
CA TYR A 362 15.98 7.96 10.33
C TYR A 362 14.92 7.40 11.29
N THR A 363 14.47 8.22 12.25
CA THR A 363 13.34 7.87 13.13
C THR A 363 12.16 8.78 12.81
N GLY A 364 10.97 8.24 12.77
CA GLY A 364 9.74 8.95 12.44
C GLY A 364 9.24 8.67 11.02
N GLY A 365 9.15 7.39 10.64
CA GLY A 365 8.61 6.92 9.38
C GLY A 365 8.84 5.44 9.15
N TYR A 366 8.19 4.90 8.13
CA TYR A 366 8.18 3.46 7.81
C TYR A 366 8.10 3.19 6.30
N TYR A 367 8.18 1.91 5.92
CA TYR A 367 8.06 1.42 4.54
C TYR A 367 9.01 2.13 3.59
N ALA A 368 10.29 2.18 3.97
CA ALA A 368 11.30 2.94 3.27
C ALA A 368 11.83 2.21 2.03
N GLN A 369 12.12 2.97 1.00
CA GLN A 369 12.77 2.53 -0.23
C GLN A 369 13.85 3.53 -0.64
N VAL A 370 14.85 3.10 -1.40
CA VAL A 370 15.89 3.98 -1.94
C VAL A 370 15.76 4.07 -3.45
N THR A 371 15.66 5.31 -3.96
CA THR A 371 15.51 5.55 -5.39
C THR A 371 16.86 5.45 -6.14
N PRO A 372 16.85 5.11 -7.44
CA PRO A 372 18.08 5.03 -8.24
C PRO A 372 18.89 6.33 -8.29
N ASN A 373 18.23 7.49 -8.16
CA ASN A 373 18.85 8.81 -8.18
C ASN A 373 19.25 9.33 -6.78
N GLY A 374 19.30 8.45 -5.75
CA GLY A 374 19.88 8.75 -4.44
C GLY A 374 18.96 9.53 -3.49
N TYR A 375 17.73 9.04 -3.30
CA TYR A 375 16.84 9.50 -2.22
C TYR A 375 16.34 8.31 -1.42
N LEU A 376 16.33 8.44 -0.09
CA LEU A 376 15.56 7.59 0.80
C LEU A 376 14.13 8.13 0.82
N VAL A 377 13.17 7.34 0.40
CA VAL A 377 11.74 7.68 0.45
C VAL A 377 11.04 6.80 1.47
N PHE A 378 10.09 7.35 2.20
CA PHE A 378 9.38 6.66 3.26
C PHE A 378 8.02 7.31 3.56
N ILE A 379 7.18 6.62 4.26
CA ILE A 379 5.85 7.09 4.65
C ILE A 379 5.87 7.66 6.07
N ARG A 380 5.11 8.75 6.25
CA ARG A 380 4.65 9.27 7.52
C ARG A 380 3.32 10.01 7.29
N ASP A 381 2.31 9.76 8.12
CA ASP A 381 0.98 10.37 8.02
C ASP A 381 0.39 10.30 6.59
N ALA A 382 0.35 9.11 5.98
CA ALA A 382 -0.10 8.88 4.59
C ALA A 382 0.57 9.76 3.52
N THR A 383 1.71 10.35 3.85
CA THR A 383 2.52 11.19 2.99
C THR A 383 3.86 10.53 2.69
N LEU A 384 4.23 10.45 1.42
CA LEU A 384 5.57 10.06 1.01
C LEU A 384 6.51 11.22 1.24
N PHE A 385 7.53 10.99 2.06
CA PHE A 385 8.65 11.89 2.29
C PHE A 385 9.87 11.41 1.53
N ALA A 386 10.79 12.32 1.24
CA ALA A 386 12.08 12.00 0.66
C ALA A 386 13.20 12.76 1.38
N ILE A 387 14.34 12.08 1.57
CA ILE A 387 15.59 12.63 2.08
C ILE A 387 16.69 12.33 1.08
N PRO A 388 17.58 13.27 0.70
CA PRO A 388 18.77 12.96 -0.09
C PRO A 388 19.61 11.87 0.60
N PHE A 389 20.04 10.87 -0.16
CA PHE A 389 20.76 9.69 0.31
C PHE A 389 22.03 9.48 -0.50
N ASP A 390 23.17 9.37 0.19
CA ASP A 390 24.45 9.05 -0.43
C ASP A 390 24.56 7.54 -0.64
N LEU A 391 24.44 7.09 -1.91
CA LEU A 391 24.49 5.68 -2.29
C LEU A 391 25.87 5.04 -2.05
N ASP A 392 26.95 5.83 -2.04
CA ASP A 392 28.30 5.32 -1.79
C ASP A 392 28.61 5.13 -0.32
N ARG A 393 28.13 6.07 0.53
CA ARG A 393 28.33 6.04 1.99
C ARG A 393 27.23 5.31 2.73
N LEU A 394 26.09 5.07 2.06
CA LEU A 394 24.88 4.49 2.62
C LEU A 394 24.38 5.31 3.83
N GLU A 395 24.20 6.63 3.62
CA GLU A 395 23.83 7.60 4.67
C GLU A 395 22.84 8.64 4.12
N VAL A 396 21.94 9.13 5.00
CA VAL A 396 21.09 10.27 4.69
C VAL A 396 21.87 11.58 4.75
N VAL A 397 21.60 12.49 3.80
CA VAL A 397 22.32 13.75 3.64
C VAL A 397 21.36 14.93 3.59
N GLY A 398 20.69 15.23 4.70
CA GLY A 398 19.75 16.36 4.71
C GLY A 398 18.55 16.14 5.61
N SER A 399 17.46 16.86 5.31
CA SER A 399 16.21 16.79 6.05
C SER A 399 15.09 16.25 5.15
N PRO A 400 14.09 15.56 5.73
CA PRO A 400 12.95 15.06 4.98
C PRO A 400 12.07 16.19 4.45
N ALA A 401 11.53 16.01 3.25
CA ALA A 401 10.50 16.87 2.70
C ALA A 401 9.34 16.03 2.15
N PRO A 402 8.09 16.50 2.28
CA PRO A 402 6.92 15.82 1.71
C PRO A 402 6.93 15.93 0.18
N VAL A 403 6.67 14.81 -0.51
CA VAL A 403 6.70 14.76 -1.99
C VAL A 403 5.40 14.28 -2.62
N VAL A 404 4.66 13.36 -1.97
CA VAL A 404 3.34 12.92 -2.43
C VAL A 404 2.43 12.72 -1.23
N GLN A 405 1.24 13.30 -1.26
CA GLN A 405 0.22 13.17 -0.21
C GLN A 405 -0.90 12.21 -0.64
N GLY A 406 -1.61 11.66 0.35
CA GLY A 406 -2.78 10.83 0.11
C GLY A 406 -2.44 9.47 -0.49
N ILE A 407 -1.41 8.80 0.03
CA ILE A 407 -1.10 7.40 -0.26
C ILE A 407 -1.85 6.53 0.74
N THR A 408 -2.51 5.49 0.24
CA THR A 408 -3.13 4.48 1.11
C THR A 408 -2.07 3.78 1.94
N THR A 409 -2.25 3.77 3.26
CA THR A 409 -1.29 3.21 4.21
C THR A 409 -1.98 2.43 5.31
N GLU A 410 -1.24 1.56 5.96
CA GLU A 410 -1.65 0.81 7.13
C GLU A 410 -0.64 1.07 8.26
N PRO A 411 -0.90 2.04 9.13
CA PRO A 411 0.03 2.39 10.21
C PRO A 411 0.29 1.25 11.19
N GLY A 412 -0.66 0.34 11.38
CA GLY A 412 -0.52 -0.82 12.27
C GLY A 412 0.59 -1.77 11.81
N PRO A 413 0.45 -2.51 10.70
CA PRO A 413 1.54 -3.36 10.19
C PRO A 413 2.69 -2.56 9.58
N GLY A 414 2.54 -1.25 9.35
CA GLY A 414 3.54 -0.39 8.73
C GLY A 414 3.65 -0.60 7.21
N GLY A 415 2.55 -0.99 6.56
CA GLY A 415 2.47 -1.18 5.11
C GLY A 415 2.08 0.09 4.36
N ALA A 416 2.45 0.20 3.08
CA ALA A 416 2.06 1.32 2.22
C ALA A 416 1.92 0.89 0.76
N GLN A 417 1.01 1.55 0.06
CA GLN A 417 0.61 1.19 -1.30
C GLN A 417 1.31 2.09 -2.33
N TYR A 418 2.64 1.95 -2.46
CA TYR A 418 3.42 2.61 -3.49
C TYR A 418 4.62 1.77 -3.92
N GLY A 419 5.12 2.06 -5.09
CA GLY A 419 6.36 1.52 -5.63
C GLY A 419 6.81 2.34 -6.84
N PHE A 420 8.08 2.25 -7.20
CA PHE A 420 8.62 2.92 -8.37
C PHE A 420 9.54 1.99 -9.15
N ALA A 421 9.71 2.31 -10.43
CA ALA A 421 10.60 1.62 -11.34
C ALA A 421 11.90 2.41 -11.55
N ASP A 422 12.92 1.76 -12.13
CA ASP A 422 14.22 2.36 -12.40
C ASP A 422 14.14 3.47 -13.47
N ASP A 423 13.12 3.43 -14.34
CA ASP A 423 12.83 4.45 -15.35
C ASP A 423 12.25 5.76 -14.77
N GLY A 424 11.98 5.78 -13.47
CA GLY A 424 11.41 6.95 -12.78
C GLY A 424 9.89 7.02 -12.76
N THR A 425 9.21 5.94 -13.09
CA THR A 425 7.75 5.84 -12.95
C THR A 425 7.40 5.47 -11.51
N LEU A 426 6.52 6.25 -10.86
CA LEU A 426 5.94 5.96 -9.56
C LEU A 426 4.51 5.45 -9.75
N VAL A 427 4.12 4.42 -9.01
CA VAL A 427 2.73 3.98 -8.88
C VAL A 427 2.31 4.03 -7.41
N TYR A 428 1.09 4.47 -7.13
CA TYR A 428 0.51 4.39 -5.80
C TYR A 428 -1.01 4.28 -5.82
N VAL A 429 -1.58 3.73 -4.76
CA VAL A 429 -3.02 3.72 -4.52
C VAL A 429 -3.36 4.97 -3.72
N SER A 430 -4.22 5.84 -4.31
CA SER A 430 -4.66 7.06 -3.63
C SER A 430 -5.67 6.73 -2.53
N GLY A 431 -5.50 7.37 -1.37
CA GLY A 431 -6.39 7.21 -0.22
C GLY A 431 -5.89 7.99 0.98
N GLU A 432 -6.67 7.96 2.04
CA GLU A 432 -6.28 8.48 3.36
C GLU A 432 -5.71 7.34 4.22
N VAL A 433 -5.18 7.67 5.40
CA VAL A 433 -4.89 6.66 6.43
C VAL A 433 -6.18 5.93 6.74
N GLU A 434 -6.29 4.70 6.32
CA GLU A 434 -7.43 3.89 6.68
C GLU A 434 -7.18 3.27 8.06
N VAL A 435 -7.64 3.96 9.09
CA VAL A 435 -8.01 3.31 10.34
C VAL A 435 -9.43 2.81 10.12
N PRO A 436 -9.63 1.53 9.80
CA PRO A 436 -10.94 1.04 9.43
C PRO A 436 -11.91 1.20 10.61
N GLN A 437 -13.01 1.88 10.37
CA GLN A 437 -14.07 2.06 11.37
C GLN A 437 -15.23 1.12 11.02
N TYR A 438 -15.70 0.37 12.00
CA TYR A 438 -16.76 -0.63 11.80
C TYR A 438 -17.88 -0.39 12.80
N PRO A 439 -19.14 -0.65 12.44
CA PRO A 439 -20.19 -0.81 13.43
C PRO A 439 -19.97 -2.09 14.23
N VAL A 440 -20.51 -2.14 15.43
CA VAL A 440 -20.63 -3.37 16.21
C VAL A 440 -22.03 -3.94 15.97
N VAL A 441 -22.11 -5.23 15.69
CA VAL A 441 -23.36 -5.90 15.38
C VAL A 441 -23.60 -7.10 16.29
N TRP A 442 -24.88 -7.39 16.51
CA TRP A 442 -25.35 -8.69 16.96
C TRP A 442 -25.61 -9.57 15.75
N VAL A 443 -25.18 -10.82 15.84
CA VAL A 443 -25.49 -11.87 14.87
C VAL A 443 -26.22 -12.98 15.62
N ASP A 444 -27.37 -13.41 15.13
CA ASP A 444 -28.07 -14.55 15.69
C ASP A 444 -27.57 -15.89 15.13
N ARG A 445 -28.06 -17.00 15.66
CA ARG A 445 -27.62 -18.35 15.24
C ARG A 445 -27.95 -18.69 13.77
N ASP A 446 -28.85 -17.97 13.16
CA ASP A 446 -29.26 -18.13 11.77
C ASP A 446 -28.50 -17.17 10.83
N GLY A 447 -27.56 -16.37 11.37
CA GLY A 447 -26.78 -15.38 10.63
C GLY A 447 -27.50 -14.05 10.44
N GLY A 448 -28.64 -13.82 11.11
CA GLY A 448 -29.38 -12.56 11.09
C GLY A 448 -28.58 -11.47 11.79
N VAL A 449 -28.24 -10.38 11.06
CA VAL A 449 -27.42 -9.27 11.55
C VAL A 449 -28.31 -8.12 12.02
N SER A 450 -28.06 -7.63 13.24
CA SER A 450 -28.67 -6.41 13.75
C SER A 450 -27.60 -5.49 14.33
N ARG A 451 -27.70 -4.18 14.04
CA ARG A 451 -26.73 -3.20 14.57
C ARG A 451 -26.91 -3.03 16.08
N LEU A 452 -25.80 -3.01 16.80
CA LEU A 452 -25.80 -2.73 18.22
C LEU A 452 -25.82 -1.20 18.46
N TRP A 453 -25.03 -0.43 17.68
CA TRP A 453 -25.06 1.05 17.62
C TRP A 453 -24.46 1.57 16.31
N ASP A 454 -24.75 2.85 16.00
CA ASP A 454 -24.36 3.48 14.73
C ASP A 454 -22.94 4.09 14.73
N ASN A 455 -22.30 4.26 15.89
CA ASN A 455 -20.96 4.83 15.96
C ASN A 455 -19.94 3.82 15.44
N ALA A 456 -19.41 4.09 14.25
CA ALA A 456 -18.27 3.34 13.74
C ALA A 456 -16.98 3.83 14.39
N ALA A 457 -16.12 2.91 14.82
CA ALA A 457 -14.77 3.15 15.30
C ALA A 457 -13.90 1.92 14.99
N SER A 458 -12.61 2.02 15.28
CA SER A 458 -11.75 0.83 15.27
C SER A 458 -11.93 0.08 16.57
N TYR A 459 -12.71 -0.98 16.52
CA TYR A 459 -12.97 -1.87 17.63
C TYR A 459 -12.17 -3.16 17.52
N ALA A 460 -11.82 -3.73 18.69
CA ALA A 460 -11.19 -5.06 18.80
C ALA A 460 -11.57 -5.72 20.12
N SER A 461 -11.30 -7.00 20.24
CA SER A 461 -11.42 -7.83 21.45
C SER A 461 -12.77 -7.66 22.16
N PRO A 462 -13.92 -7.92 21.51
CA PRO A 462 -15.19 -7.83 22.19
C PRO A 462 -15.26 -8.85 23.33
N SER A 463 -15.78 -8.43 24.49
CA SER A 463 -15.97 -9.30 25.65
C SER A 463 -17.26 -8.94 26.37
N ILE A 464 -18.22 -9.85 26.35
CA ILE A 464 -19.53 -9.69 27.00
C ILE A 464 -19.40 -10.05 28.47
N SER A 465 -19.99 -9.24 29.36
CA SER A 465 -20.00 -9.53 30.79
C SER A 465 -20.75 -10.82 31.12
N PRO A 466 -20.42 -11.53 32.25
CA PRO A 466 -21.06 -12.77 32.60
C PRO A 466 -22.59 -12.69 32.78
N ASP A 467 -23.12 -11.50 33.14
CA ASP A 467 -24.53 -11.20 33.23
C ASP A 467 -25.19 -10.90 31.87
N GLY A 468 -24.40 -10.67 30.82
CA GLY A 468 -24.89 -10.32 29.50
C GLY A 468 -25.37 -8.86 29.37
N GLU A 469 -25.18 -8.02 30.38
CA GLU A 469 -25.71 -6.65 30.39
C GLU A 469 -24.71 -5.61 29.87
N ARG A 470 -23.43 -5.96 29.82
CA ARG A 470 -22.34 -5.04 29.41
C ARG A 470 -21.43 -5.68 28.37
N LEU A 471 -20.83 -4.83 27.53
CA LEU A 471 -19.84 -5.21 26.55
C LEU A 471 -18.57 -4.39 26.76
N ALA A 472 -17.45 -5.05 26.95
CA ALA A 472 -16.13 -4.41 26.93
C ALA A 472 -15.52 -4.51 25.53
N LEU A 473 -14.87 -3.43 25.08
CA LEU A 473 -14.22 -3.32 23.77
C LEU A 473 -12.90 -2.59 23.90
N SER A 474 -11.87 -3.03 23.17
CA SER A 474 -10.73 -2.18 22.87
C SER A 474 -11.12 -1.21 21.76
N VAL A 475 -10.86 0.07 21.96
CA VAL A 475 -11.23 1.14 21.02
C VAL A 475 -10.01 1.98 20.70
N LEU A 476 -9.65 2.07 19.42
CA LEU A 476 -8.58 2.95 18.94
C LEU A 476 -9.14 4.35 18.71
N ARG A 477 -8.64 5.32 19.46
CA ARG A 477 -8.91 6.75 19.29
C ARG A 477 -7.62 7.56 19.47
N ASP A 478 -7.44 8.58 18.66
CA ASP A 478 -6.28 9.47 18.72
C ASP A 478 -4.94 8.70 18.76
N ASN A 479 -4.88 7.61 17.98
CA ASN A 479 -3.74 6.69 17.89
C ASN A 479 -3.40 5.94 19.20
N ASN A 480 -4.36 5.85 20.14
CA ASN A 480 -4.23 5.09 21.38
C ASN A 480 -5.34 4.06 21.56
N TRP A 481 -4.97 2.87 22.02
CA TRP A 481 -5.91 1.81 22.37
C TRP A 481 -6.30 1.93 23.82
N ASP A 482 -7.61 1.98 24.09
CA ASP A 482 -8.17 2.01 25.44
C ASP A 482 -9.29 1.00 25.56
N VAL A 483 -9.49 0.52 26.80
CA VAL A 483 -10.63 -0.30 27.15
C VAL A 483 -11.86 0.58 27.42
N TRP A 484 -12.97 0.26 26.80
CA TRP A 484 -14.27 0.89 26.98
C TRP A 484 -15.29 -0.13 27.41
N VAL A 485 -16.23 0.27 28.25
CA VAL A 485 -17.38 -0.54 28.70
C VAL A 485 -18.67 0.10 28.22
N TYR A 486 -19.48 -0.66 27.57
CA TYR A 486 -20.80 -0.28 27.07
C TYR A 486 -21.87 -0.98 27.91
N ASP A 487 -22.79 -0.22 28.44
CA ASP A 487 -24.03 -0.70 29.08
C ASP A 487 -25.05 -0.94 27.95
N LEU A 488 -25.42 -2.19 27.73
CA LEU A 488 -26.25 -2.61 26.60
C LEU A 488 -27.73 -2.23 26.76
N GLU A 489 -28.21 -2.07 27.99
CA GLU A 489 -29.59 -1.64 28.25
C GLU A 489 -29.73 -0.11 28.13
N ARG A 490 -28.75 0.64 28.65
CA ARG A 490 -28.79 2.10 28.68
C ARG A 490 -28.19 2.76 27.45
N GLU A 491 -27.53 2.00 26.58
CA GLU A 491 -26.82 2.48 25.39
C GLU A 491 -25.78 3.56 25.73
N VAL A 492 -25.06 3.40 26.86
CA VAL A 492 -24.06 4.35 27.34
C VAL A 492 -22.66 3.67 27.34
N SER A 493 -21.67 4.37 26.81
CA SER A 493 -20.27 3.92 26.85
C SER A 493 -19.47 4.71 27.90
N THR A 494 -18.57 4.02 28.58
CA THR A 494 -17.63 4.60 29.54
C THR A 494 -16.22 4.17 29.18
N ARG A 495 -15.32 5.15 28.99
CA ARG A 495 -13.89 4.85 28.85
C ARG A 495 -13.35 4.40 30.21
N LEU A 496 -12.77 3.20 30.24
CA LEU A 496 -12.28 2.58 31.46
C LEU A 496 -10.80 2.93 31.72
N THR A 497 -9.98 2.96 30.68
CA THR A 497 -8.55 3.26 30.76
C THR A 497 -8.22 4.59 30.08
N PHE A 498 -7.12 5.25 30.53
CA PHE A 498 -6.78 6.62 30.12
C PHE A 498 -5.26 6.82 29.99
N HIS A 499 -4.48 5.75 29.98
CA HIS A 499 -3.04 5.82 29.87
C HIS A 499 -2.64 6.04 28.41
N ASP A 500 -1.51 6.72 28.15
CA ASP A 500 -0.98 6.92 26.79
C ASP A 500 -0.37 5.64 26.19
N GLY A 501 -0.16 4.61 26.99
CA GLY A 501 0.23 3.27 26.54
C GLY A 501 -0.96 2.45 26.07
N TYR A 502 -0.66 1.38 25.38
CA TYR A 502 -1.62 0.39 24.88
C TYR A 502 -2.36 -0.28 26.04
N ASP A 503 -3.69 -0.19 26.04
CA ASP A 503 -4.60 -0.92 26.94
C ASP A 503 -5.62 -1.69 26.11
N ALA A 504 -5.54 -3.05 26.08
CA ALA A 504 -6.42 -3.89 25.26
C ALA A 504 -6.52 -5.34 25.75
N ASP A 505 -7.10 -6.24 24.95
CA ASP A 505 -7.30 -7.67 25.24
C ASP A 505 -8.03 -7.92 26.55
N GLN A 506 -9.09 -7.13 26.74
CA GLN A 506 -9.86 -7.16 27.99
C GLN A 506 -10.77 -8.40 28.08
N ILE A 507 -10.81 -8.96 29.28
CA ILE A 507 -11.71 -10.01 29.70
C ILE A 507 -12.34 -9.67 31.05
N TRP A 508 -13.54 -10.15 31.30
CA TRP A 508 -14.23 -9.97 32.58
C TRP A 508 -13.76 -10.96 33.63
N SER A 509 -13.74 -10.54 34.92
CA SER A 509 -13.74 -11.50 36.03
C SER A 509 -15.01 -12.34 36.01
N ALA A 510 -14.97 -13.53 36.60
CA ALA A 510 -16.12 -14.43 36.62
C ALA A 510 -17.35 -13.82 37.30
N ASP A 511 -17.17 -12.91 38.26
CA ASP A 511 -18.25 -12.19 38.95
C ASP A 511 -18.65 -10.86 38.28
N GLY A 512 -17.99 -10.47 37.19
CA GLY A 512 -18.23 -9.20 36.47
C GLY A 512 -17.82 -7.94 37.21
N THR A 513 -17.05 -8.06 38.31
CA THR A 513 -16.61 -6.92 39.14
C THR A 513 -15.38 -6.23 38.56
N TYR A 514 -14.47 -6.99 37.95
CA TYR A 514 -13.22 -6.48 37.38
C TYR A 514 -13.15 -6.77 35.89
N ILE A 515 -12.33 -5.97 35.22
CA ILE A 515 -11.84 -6.22 33.88
C ILE A 515 -10.33 -6.43 33.99
N TYR A 516 -9.86 -7.58 33.52
CA TYR A 516 -8.44 -7.87 33.27
C TYR A 516 -8.11 -7.40 31.86
N PHE A 517 -6.90 -6.86 31.64
CA PHE A 517 -6.48 -6.37 30.33
C PHE A 517 -4.96 -6.33 30.24
N THR A 518 -4.46 -6.29 29.01
CA THR A 518 -3.03 -6.08 28.73
C THR A 518 -2.73 -4.59 28.72
N SER A 519 -1.61 -4.19 29.32
CA SER A 519 -1.08 -2.81 29.24
C SER A 519 0.43 -2.81 29.14
N ASP A 520 0.99 -1.92 28.32
CA ASP A 520 2.43 -1.68 28.17
C ASP A 520 2.91 -0.42 28.92
N ARG A 521 2.10 0.11 29.82
CA ARG A 521 2.37 1.35 30.57
C ARG A 521 3.69 1.34 31.36
N ASP A 522 4.21 0.18 31.72
CA ASP A 522 5.49 -0.01 32.40
C ASP A 522 6.59 -0.50 31.43
N GLY A 523 6.38 -0.38 30.12
CA GLY A 523 7.34 -0.69 29.05
C GLY A 523 7.22 -2.09 28.45
N ALA A 524 6.64 -3.06 29.16
CA ALA A 524 6.35 -4.41 28.66
C ALA A 524 4.85 -4.69 28.73
N ALA A 525 4.33 -5.56 27.86
CA ALA A 525 2.93 -5.97 27.85
C ALA A 525 2.61 -6.86 29.07
N MET A 526 1.95 -6.30 30.06
CA MET A 526 1.69 -6.92 31.34
C MET A 526 0.20 -6.99 31.66
N PRO A 527 -0.24 -7.98 32.47
CA PRO A 527 -1.63 -8.10 32.87
C PRO A 527 -1.97 -7.09 33.99
N TYR A 528 -3.03 -6.36 33.77
CA TYR A 528 -3.60 -5.42 34.74
C TYR A 528 -5.06 -5.78 35.02
N ARG A 529 -5.59 -5.25 36.12
CA ARG A 529 -7.05 -5.24 36.36
C ARG A 529 -7.52 -3.86 36.77
N LYS A 530 -8.76 -3.58 36.49
CA LYS A 530 -9.48 -2.41 36.95
C LYS A 530 -10.93 -2.74 37.24
N ARG A 531 -11.56 -2.05 38.20
CA ARG A 531 -12.97 -2.23 38.48
C ARG A 531 -13.80 -1.83 37.26
N ALA A 532 -14.75 -2.68 36.89
CA ALA A 532 -15.59 -2.48 35.71
C ALA A 532 -16.56 -1.27 35.83
N ASP A 533 -16.78 -0.77 37.04
CA ASP A 533 -17.53 0.46 37.30
C ASP A 533 -16.73 1.74 37.09
N GLY A 534 -15.45 1.61 36.69
CA GLY A 534 -14.51 2.71 36.45
C GLY A 534 -13.87 3.28 37.72
N SER A 535 -14.22 2.81 38.91
CA SER A 535 -13.62 3.26 40.16
C SER A 535 -12.24 2.64 40.41
N GLY A 536 -11.40 3.35 41.15
CA GLY A 536 -10.03 2.89 41.45
C GLY A 536 -9.06 3.07 40.27
N GLU A 537 -7.78 2.79 40.55
CA GLU A 537 -6.71 2.81 39.58
C GLU A 537 -6.53 1.41 38.97
N ALA A 538 -5.82 1.32 37.81
CA ALA A 538 -5.41 0.06 37.25
C ALA A 538 -4.29 -0.57 38.10
N GLU A 539 -4.44 -1.83 38.46
CA GLU A 539 -3.51 -2.60 39.29
C GLU A 539 -2.77 -3.62 38.44
N ARG A 540 -1.45 -3.61 38.47
CA ARG A 540 -0.62 -4.64 37.86
C ARG A 540 -0.74 -5.95 38.66
N LEU A 541 -0.84 -7.08 37.96
CA LEU A 541 -1.16 -8.38 38.60
C LEU A 541 0.06 -9.21 38.95
N THR A 542 1.22 -8.93 38.40
CA THR A 542 2.47 -9.66 38.70
C THR A 542 3.68 -8.73 38.60
N ASP A 543 4.73 -9.01 39.39
CA ASP A 543 6.02 -8.36 39.31
C ASP A 543 6.97 -9.04 38.30
N SER A 544 6.49 -10.06 37.55
CA SER A 544 7.23 -10.73 36.48
C SER A 544 7.69 -9.74 35.41
N GLU A 545 8.82 -10.00 34.77
CA GLU A 545 9.28 -9.31 33.56
C GLU A 545 8.87 -10.03 32.27
N ILE A 546 8.23 -11.22 32.41
CA ILE A 546 7.74 -12.01 31.27
C ILE A 546 6.43 -11.39 30.80
N GLU A 547 6.36 -10.99 29.53
CA GLU A 547 5.12 -10.48 28.92
C GLU A 547 4.01 -11.52 28.98
N PHE A 548 2.81 -11.06 29.34
CA PHE A 548 1.67 -11.94 29.47
C PHE A 548 0.39 -11.22 28.99
N TYR A 549 -0.30 -11.83 28.07
CA TYR A 549 -1.54 -11.37 27.47
C TYR A 549 -2.72 -12.20 28.01
N PRO A 550 -3.51 -11.71 28.98
CA PRO A 550 -4.62 -12.45 29.55
C PRO A 550 -5.76 -12.63 28.54
N LEU A 551 -6.21 -13.88 28.31
CA LEU A 551 -7.26 -14.17 27.33
C LEU A 551 -8.47 -14.91 27.93
N SER A 552 -8.32 -15.55 29.09
CA SER A 552 -9.40 -16.17 29.82
C SER A 552 -9.08 -16.26 31.32
N VAL A 553 -10.11 -16.33 32.16
CA VAL A 553 -9.97 -16.51 33.60
C VAL A 553 -10.71 -17.78 34.05
N SER A 554 -10.18 -18.47 35.06
CA SER A 554 -10.87 -19.61 35.65
C SER A 554 -12.19 -19.19 36.31
N PRO A 555 -13.22 -20.08 36.38
CA PRO A 555 -14.54 -19.70 36.93
C PRO A 555 -14.51 -19.30 38.40
N ASP A 556 -13.45 -19.61 39.13
CA ASP A 556 -13.21 -19.23 40.53
C ASP A 556 -12.33 -17.99 40.68
N ASP A 557 -11.97 -17.32 39.59
CA ASP A 557 -11.10 -16.14 39.55
C ASP A 557 -9.71 -16.33 40.19
N THR A 558 -9.19 -17.57 40.22
CA THR A 558 -7.88 -17.87 40.83
C THR A 558 -6.74 -17.93 39.81
N VAL A 559 -7.02 -18.18 38.53
CA VAL A 559 -6.03 -18.38 37.47
C VAL A 559 -6.40 -17.59 36.23
N LEU A 560 -5.48 -16.78 35.76
CA LEU A 560 -5.50 -16.26 34.38
C LEU A 560 -4.76 -17.23 33.47
N ILE A 561 -5.30 -17.45 32.28
CA ILE A 561 -4.63 -18.12 31.18
C ILE A 561 -4.50 -17.18 30.01
N GLY A 562 -3.35 -17.20 29.35
CA GLY A 562 -3.06 -16.26 28.28
C GLY A 562 -1.85 -16.70 27.47
N GLU A 563 -1.32 -15.76 26.69
CA GLU A 563 -0.19 -15.98 25.81
C GLU A 563 1.06 -15.31 26.36
N THR A 564 2.23 -15.95 26.15
CA THR A 564 3.56 -15.36 26.28
C THR A 564 4.28 -15.45 24.95
N ASN A 565 5.17 -14.49 24.67
CA ASN A 565 5.89 -14.41 23.42
C ASN A 565 7.41 -14.37 23.68
N ASN A 566 8.03 -15.51 23.93
CA ASN A 566 9.46 -15.64 24.15
C ASN A 566 10.18 -16.19 22.91
N ASP A 567 10.21 -17.52 22.72
CA ASP A 567 10.81 -18.17 21.52
C ASP A 567 9.75 -18.69 20.53
N GLY A 568 8.53 -18.26 20.66
CA GLY A 568 7.30 -18.64 19.99
C GLY A 568 6.14 -18.14 20.82
N ILE A 569 4.91 -18.43 20.39
CA ILE A 569 3.73 -18.08 21.18
C ILE A 569 3.27 -19.34 21.92
N ASP A 570 3.38 -19.26 23.23
CA ASP A 570 3.02 -20.33 24.15
C ASP A 570 1.82 -19.93 25.00
N ILE A 571 1.02 -20.91 25.40
CA ILE A 571 -0.04 -20.72 26.40
C ILE A 571 0.53 -20.94 27.79
N THR A 572 0.36 -19.93 28.64
CA THR A 572 0.83 -19.93 30.02
C THR A 572 -0.28 -19.59 31.00
N VAL A 573 -0.08 -19.89 32.26
CA VAL A 573 -1.02 -19.57 33.34
C VAL A 573 -0.36 -18.69 34.39
N LEU A 574 -1.13 -17.73 34.92
CA LEU A 574 -0.75 -16.87 36.03
C LEU A 574 -1.70 -17.12 37.20
N ASN A 575 -1.15 -17.53 38.35
CA ASN A 575 -1.91 -17.70 39.59
C ASN A 575 -2.18 -16.31 40.23
N LEU A 576 -3.44 -15.96 40.44
CA LEU A 576 -3.83 -14.67 41.01
C LEU A 576 -3.71 -14.61 42.55
N ASP A 577 -3.75 -15.76 43.24
CA ASP A 577 -3.57 -15.83 44.68
C ASP A 577 -2.09 -15.77 45.12
N GLN A 578 -1.21 -16.20 44.23
CA GLN A 578 0.24 -16.18 44.42
C GLN A 578 0.93 -15.73 43.12
N PRO A 579 0.81 -14.44 42.77
CA PRO A 579 1.34 -13.95 41.52
C PRO A 579 2.87 -14.06 41.47
N GLY A 580 3.37 -14.71 40.43
CA GLY A 580 4.78 -14.90 40.11
C GLY A 580 5.01 -14.85 38.63
N ASP A 581 6.04 -15.57 38.13
CA ASP A 581 6.23 -15.74 36.71
C ASP A 581 5.12 -16.63 36.12
N PRO A 582 4.63 -16.34 34.90
CA PRO A 582 3.70 -17.21 34.19
C PRO A 582 4.28 -18.61 33.98
N GLU A 583 3.50 -19.65 34.26
CA GLU A 583 3.92 -21.05 34.12
C GLU A 583 3.40 -21.65 32.80
N PRO A 584 4.21 -22.41 32.04
CA PRO A 584 3.76 -23.04 30.79
C PRO A 584 2.59 -24.01 30.99
N PHE A 585 1.54 -23.88 30.18
CA PHE A 585 0.42 -24.80 30.07
C PHE A 585 0.46 -25.63 28.79
N VAL A 586 0.65 -24.92 27.61
CA VAL A 586 0.98 -25.56 26.34
C VAL A 586 2.18 -24.79 25.77
N ALA A 587 3.30 -25.48 25.61
CA ALA A 587 4.52 -24.94 25.04
C ALA A 587 5.07 -25.96 24.05
N THR A 588 4.86 -25.70 22.77
CA THR A 588 5.29 -26.59 21.68
C THR A 588 6.14 -25.79 20.68
N PRO A 589 6.82 -26.43 19.73
CA PRO A 589 7.51 -25.69 18.66
C PRO A 589 6.58 -24.95 17.68
N PHE A 590 5.27 -25.02 17.91
CA PHE A 590 4.23 -24.43 17.10
C PHE A 590 3.64 -23.20 17.77
N SER A 591 2.79 -22.47 17.06
CA SER A 591 2.09 -21.30 17.61
C SER A 591 0.82 -21.76 18.32
N ASP A 592 0.88 -21.81 19.65
CA ASP A 592 -0.23 -22.19 20.52
C ASP A 592 -0.92 -20.93 21.06
N ARG A 593 -2.23 -20.74 20.75
CA ARG A 593 -2.92 -19.46 20.94
C ARG A 593 -4.36 -19.59 21.44
N ASP A 594 -4.96 -18.45 21.77
CA ASP A 594 -6.39 -18.26 22.00
C ASP A 594 -6.98 -19.16 23.10
N PRO A 595 -6.34 -19.31 24.28
CA PRO A 595 -6.85 -20.19 25.30
C PRO A 595 -8.18 -19.69 25.88
N ALA A 596 -9.11 -20.62 26.14
CA ALA A 596 -10.39 -20.34 26.76
C ALA A 596 -10.75 -21.45 27.78
N PHE A 597 -10.98 -21.08 29.04
CA PHE A 597 -11.50 -22.00 30.06
C PHE A 597 -12.92 -22.44 29.76
N SER A 598 -13.20 -23.71 30.02
CA SER A 598 -14.57 -24.19 30.10
C SER A 598 -15.29 -23.59 31.33
N PRO A 599 -16.64 -23.43 31.31
CA PRO A 599 -17.39 -22.89 32.44
C PRO A 599 -17.26 -23.71 33.75
N ASP A 600 -16.88 -24.99 33.68
CA ASP A 600 -16.61 -25.84 34.84
C ASP A 600 -15.15 -25.78 35.31
N GLY A 601 -14.26 -25.06 34.59
CA GLY A 601 -12.85 -24.89 34.90
C GLY A 601 -11.98 -26.11 34.70
N HIS A 602 -12.52 -27.22 34.17
CA HIS A 602 -11.78 -28.48 34.02
C HIS A 602 -11.11 -28.66 32.66
N TRP A 603 -11.44 -27.80 31.70
CA TRP A 603 -10.95 -27.89 30.33
C TRP A 603 -10.48 -26.55 29.82
N VAL A 604 -9.49 -26.57 28.93
CA VAL A 604 -9.05 -25.41 28.17
C VAL A 604 -9.13 -25.75 26.69
N ALA A 605 -9.88 -24.96 25.95
CA ALA A 605 -9.84 -24.93 24.49
C ALA A 605 -8.76 -23.95 24.01
N TYR A 606 -8.07 -24.27 22.92
CA TYR A 606 -7.02 -23.42 22.36
C TYR A 606 -6.83 -23.71 20.88
N SER A 607 -6.14 -22.84 20.15
CA SER A 607 -5.73 -23.08 18.77
C SER A 607 -4.22 -23.40 18.68
N SER A 608 -3.82 -24.23 17.71
CA SER A 608 -2.43 -24.56 17.41
C SER A 608 -2.25 -24.83 15.93
N ASP A 609 -1.14 -24.39 15.35
CA ASP A 609 -0.83 -24.59 13.92
C ASP A 609 0.02 -25.84 13.63
N GLU A 610 0.11 -26.77 14.56
CA GLU A 610 0.91 -28.00 14.44
C GLU A 610 0.54 -28.88 13.23
N SER A 611 -0.70 -28.77 12.73
CA SER A 611 -1.17 -29.48 11.53
C SER A 611 -0.79 -28.76 10.22
N GLY A 612 -0.10 -27.61 10.29
CA GLY A 612 0.24 -26.73 9.19
C GLY A 612 -0.80 -25.63 8.93
N ILE A 613 -1.95 -25.67 9.61
CA ILE A 613 -2.95 -24.62 9.75
C ILE A 613 -3.43 -24.57 11.19
N ALA A 614 -3.94 -23.41 11.63
CA ALA A 614 -4.48 -23.31 12.99
C ALA A 614 -5.75 -24.17 13.12
N GLU A 615 -5.75 -25.07 14.09
CA GLU A 615 -6.86 -25.95 14.45
C GLU A 615 -7.19 -25.79 15.93
N VAL A 616 -8.46 -26.01 16.29
CA VAL A 616 -8.92 -25.97 17.68
C VAL A 616 -8.72 -27.30 18.38
N TYR A 617 -8.11 -27.24 19.56
CA TYR A 617 -7.88 -28.38 20.46
C TYR A 617 -8.48 -28.10 21.82
N VAL A 618 -8.75 -29.18 22.58
CA VAL A 618 -9.16 -29.11 23.98
C VAL A 618 -8.27 -30.06 24.81
N ARG A 619 -7.85 -29.62 26.00
CA ARG A 619 -7.14 -30.47 26.96
C ARG A 619 -7.60 -30.18 28.38
N PRO A 620 -7.39 -31.13 29.33
CA PRO A 620 -7.81 -30.96 30.73
C PRO A 620 -6.96 -29.89 31.42
N PHE A 621 -7.59 -29.23 32.40
CA PHE A 621 -6.93 -28.34 33.34
C PHE A 621 -7.10 -28.85 34.78
N PRO A 622 -6.02 -28.95 35.61
CA PRO A 622 -4.61 -28.81 35.22
C PRO A 622 -4.15 -29.82 34.16
N ALA A 623 -3.08 -29.50 33.43
CA ALA A 623 -2.61 -30.30 32.32
C ALA A 623 -2.37 -31.77 32.74
N SER A 624 -3.22 -32.66 32.28
CA SER A 624 -3.12 -34.11 32.55
C SER A 624 -3.74 -34.89 31.38
N GLY A 625 -3.07 -35.90 30.91
CA GLY A 625 -3.61 -36.81 29.91
C GLY A 625 -3.50 -36.27 28.45
N GLY A 626 -4.48 -36.61 27.63
CA GLY A 626 -4.50 -36.35 26.20
C GLY A 626 -5.07 -34.97 25.82
N ARG A 627 -5.16 -34.78 24.53
CA ARG A 627 -5.85 -33.66 23.92
C ARG A 627 -6.80 -34.14 22.83
N TRP A 628 -7.78 -33.35 22.50
CA TRP A 628 -8.79 -33.68 21.48
C TRP A 628 -8.83 -32.55 20.46
N GLN A 629 -8.73 -32.89 19.18
CA GLN A 629 -8.96 -31.98 18.10
C GLN A 629 -10.47 -31.78 17.89
N VAL A 630 -10.89 -30.54 17.73
CA VAL A 630 -12.30 -30.14 17.57
C VAL A 630 -12.59 -29.71 16.14
N SER A 631 -11.70 -28.98 15.54
CA SER A 631 -11.84 -28.49 14.16
C SER A 631 -11.12 -29.38 13.16
N ASP A 632 -11.55 -29.35 11.89
CA ASP A 632 -10.94 -30.04 10.76
C ASP A 632 -11.08 -29.15 9.54
N GLY A 633 -10.00 -28.55 9.10
CA GLY A 633 -9.96 -27.55 8.01
C GLY A 633 -9.84 -26.11 8.44
N GLY A 634 -9.36 -25.87 9.65
CA GLY A 634 -9.06 -24.57 10.23
C GLY A 634 -10.01 -24.16 11.35
N GLY A 635 -9.48 -23.41 12.32
CA GLY A 635 -10.26 -22.86 13.42
C GLY A 635 -9.42 -22.07 14.43
N ARG A 636 -9.96 -20.95 14.92
CA ARG A 636 -9.34 -20.10 15.94
C ARG A 636 -10.38 -19.49 16.89
N PHE A 637 -9.90 -18.87 17.95
CA PHE A 637 -10.72 -18.18 18.95
C PHE A 637 -11.82 -19.06 19.53
N PRO A 638 -11.49 -20.25 20.08
CA PRO A 638 -12.50 -21.10 20.68
C PRO A 638 -13.21 -20.37 21.82
N THR A 639 -14.54 -20.49 21.88
CA THR A 639 -15.37 -19.85 22.89
C THR A 639 -16.45 -20.86 23.34
N TRP A 640 -16.52 -21.10 24.64
CA TRP A 640 -17.50 -22.02 25.21
C TRP A 640 -18.88 -21.38 25.33
N SER A 641 -19.94 -22.15 25.14
CA SER A 641 -21.25 -21.76 25.65
C SER A 641 -21.25 -21.71 27.18
N ALA A 642 -22.04 -20.84 27.79
CA ALA A 642 -22.10 -20.69 29.24
C ALA A 642 -22.49 -21.99 29.97
N ASP A 643 -23.23 -22.91 29.34
CA ASP A 643 -23.61 -24.23 29.87
C ASP A 643 -22.56 -25.31 29.59
N GLY A 644 -21.47 -25.02 28.89
CA GLY A 644 -20.36 -25.89 28.55
C GLY A 644 -20.70 -27.02 27.57
N ARG A 645 -21.85 -26.93 26.89
CA ARG A 645 -22.29 -27.99 25.97
C ARG A 645 -21.92 -27.75 24.51
N GLU A 646 -21.53 -26.55 24.17
CA GLU A 646 -21.14 -26.16 22.83
C GLU A 646 -19.78 -25.45 22.88
N LEU A 647 -18.96 -25.67 21.87
CA LEU A 647 -17.74 -24.93 21.62
C LEU A 647 -17.86 -24.26 20.25
N PHE A 648 -17.83 -22.94 20.24
CA PHE A 648 -17.81 -22.11 19.04
C PHE A 648 -16.38 -21.79 18.66
N TYR A 649 -16.13 -21.58 17.37
CA TYR A 649 -14.84 -21.09 16.90
C TYR A 649 -14.98 -20.40 15.54
N ARG A 650 -14.00 -19.55 15.23
CA ARG A 650 -13.96 -18.79 13.97
C ARG A 650 -13.26 -19.59 12.88
N THR A 651 -13.81 -19.47 11.69
CA THR A 651 -13.15 -19.76 10.41
C THR A 651 -13.19 -18.51 9.52
N ASP A 652 -12.58 -18.57 8.36
CA ASP A 652 -12.66 -17.47 7.38
C ASP A 652 -14.09 -17.31 6.82
N GLU A 653 -14.85 -18.38 6.81
CA GLU A 653 -16.21 -18.40 6.23
C GLU A 653 -17.29 -17.94 7.23
N GLY A 654 -17.01 -18.03 8.54
CA GLY A 654 -18.02 -17.70 9.56
C GLY A 654 -17.71 -18.27 10.94
N VAL A 655 -18.73 -18.66 11.64
CA VAL A 655 -18.67 -19.28 12.96
C VAL A 655 -19.08 -20.75 12.87
N MET A 656 -18.24 -21.61 13.43
CA MET A 656 -18.50 -23.04 13.58
C MET A 656 -18.96 -23.36 15.00
N VAL A 657 -19.69 -24.44 15.14
CA VAL A 657 -20.10 -24.97 16.46
C VAL A 657 -19.92 -26.48 16.54
N ALA A 658 -19.36 -26.95 17.65
CA ALA A 658 -19.25 -28.38 18.00
C ALA A 658 -19.98 -28.64 19.30
N ALA A 659 -20.82 -29.69 19.34
CA ALA A 659 -21.44 -30.15 20.58
C ALA A 659 -20.39 -30.87 21.46
N VAL A 660 -20.40 -30.59 22.73
CA VAL A 660 -19.43 -31.10 23.71
C VAL A 660 -20.14 -31.79 24.88
N GLU A 661 -19.58 -32.90 25.33
CA GLU A 661 -19.96 -33.59 26.54
C GLU A 661 -18.74 -33.77 27.48
N THR A 662 -18.83 -33.18 28.68
CA THR A 662 -17.78 -33.22 29.71
C THR A 662 -18.24 -34.01 30.95
N THR A 663 -18.62 -35.25 30.80
CA THR A 663 -19.17 -36.06 31.92
C THR A 663 -18.11 -36.98 32.50
N GLY A 664 -17.92 -36.93 33.83
CA GLY A 664 -17.08 -37.89 34.58
C GLY A 664 -15.57 -37.79 34.26
N GLY A 665 -15.07 -36.61 33.92
CA GLY A 665 -13.66 -36.38 33.57
C GLY A 665 -13.28 -36.90 32.17
N THR A 666 -14.26 -37.20 31.34
CA THR A 666 -14.06 -37.56 29.93
C THR A 666 -14.57 -36.45 29.03
N PHE A 667 -13.81 -36.10 28.01
CA PHE A 667 -14.17 -35.17 26.97
C PHE A 667 -14.63 -35.88 25.70
N ARG A 668 -15.78 -35.55 25.19
CA ARG A 668 -16.29 -36.00 23.90
C ARG A 668 -16.74 -34.81 23.08
N VAL A 669 -16.38 -34.79 21.82
CA VAL A 669 -16.78 -33.75 20.88
C VAL A 669 -17.51 -34.37 19.70
N GLY A 670 -18.64 -33.77 19.35
CA GLY A 670 -19.38 -34.07 18.12
C GLY A 670 -18.70 -33.50 16.89
N LYS A 671 -19.19 -33.87 15.71
CA LYS A 671 -18.70 -33.25 14.46
C LYS A 671 -19.08 -31.79 14.45
N ALA A 672 -18.12 -30.91 14.22
CA ALA A 672 -18.36 -29.49 14.03
C ALA A 672 -19.20 -29.25 12.76
N ARG A 673 -20.04 -28.21 12.81
CA ARG A 673 -20.86 -27.74 11.69
C ARG A 673 -20.79 -26.24 11.60
N SER A 674 -20.99 -25.68 10.40
CA SER A 674 -21.22 -24.25 10.26
C SER A 674 -22.47 -23.86 11.07
N LEU A 675 -22.34 -22.83 11.88
CA LEU A 675 -23.47 -22.23 12.58
C LEU A 675 -24.11 -21.17 11.67
N PHE A 676 -23.29 -20.25 11.17
CA PHE A 676 -23.64 -19.30 10.12
C PHE A 676 -22.38 -18.89 9.36
N ASP A 677 -22.58 -18.55 8.10
CA ASP A 677 -21.57 -17.99 7.23
C ASP A 677 -21.77 -16.47 7.08
N GLY A 678 -20.73 -15.72 6.78
CA GLY A 678 -20.82 -14.29 6.56
C GLY A 678 -19.47 -13.59 6.50
N SER A 679 -19.43 -12.47 5.81
CA SER A 679 -18.24 -11.62 5.71
C SER A 679 -18.13 -10.77 6.98
N PHE A 680 -17.38 -11.29 7.95
CA PHE A 680 -17.03 -10.58 9.17
C PHE A 680 -15.53 -10.39 9.24
N ARG A 681 -15.12 -9.20 9.70
CA ARG A 681 -13.73 -8.83 9.83
C ARG A 681 -12.96 -9.81 10.71
N GLY A 682 -11.71 -10.07 10.32
CA GLY A 682 -10.79 -10.90 11.10
C GLY A 682 -10.77 -12.36 10.67
N GLY A 683 -11.90 -13.03 10.72
CA GLY A 683 -11.99 -14.45 10.42
C GLY A 683 -11.01 -15.28 11.26
N MET A 684 -10.44 -16.32 10.67
CA MET A 684 -9.43 -17.16 11.31
C MET A 684 -8.13 -16.41 11.66
N TYR A 685 -7.93 -15.20 11.13
CA TYR A 685 -6.71 -14.41 11.35
C TYR A 685 -6.89 -13.28 12.36
N GLY A 686 -8.10 -13.09 12.89
CA GLY A 686 -8.39 -12.01 13.83
C GLY A 686 -8.17 -10.60 13.27
N ILE A 687 -8.35 -9.61 14.11
CA ILE A 687 -8.02 -8.22 13.79
C ILE A 687 -6.53 -8.03 14.10
N THR A 688 -5.71 -7.75 13.08
CA THR A 688 -4.27 -7.57 13.28
C THR A 688 -3.91 -6.09 13.33
N VAL A 689 -3.36 -5.65 14.47
CA VAL A 689 -2.84 -4.29 14.66
C VAL A 689 -1.46 -4.40 15.31
N PHE A 690 -0.47 -3.71 14.79
CA PHE A 690 0.93 -3.75 15.25
C PHE A 690 1.55 -5.15 15.42
N GLY A 691 1.00 -6.15 14.70
CA GLY A 691 1.47 -7.53 14.83
C GLY A 691 0.73 -8.37 15.87
N TYR A 692 -0.10 -7.75 16.70
CA TYR A 692 -1.00 -8.43 17.61
C TYR A 692 -2.27 -8.90 16.88
N ILE A 693 -2.76 -10.07 17.26
CA ILE A 693 -3.99 -10.66 16.72
C ILE A 693 -5.06 -10.54 17.80
N PHE A 694 -6.06 -9.75 17.51
CA PHE A 694 -7.19 -9.53 18.40
C PHE A 694 -8.34 -10.47 18.08
N ARG A 695 -9.04 -10.92 19.11
CA ARG A 695 -10.32 -11.60 18.98
C ARG A 695 -11.31 -10.68 18.24
N ASP A 696 -12.12 -11.25 17.35
CA ASP A 696 -13.05 -10.52 16.50
C ASP A 696 -14.54 -10.83 16.82
N PHE A 697 -14.81 -11.70 17.78
CA PHE A 697 -16.15 -12.04 18.20
C PHE A 697 -16.22 -12.46 19.68
N ASP A 698 -17.39 -12.41 20.25
CA ASP A 698 -17.73 -13.06 21.51
C ASP A 698 -19.16 -13.60 21.48
N VAL A 699 -19.47 -14.50 22.40
CA VAL A 699 -20.76 -15.20 22.49
C VAL A 699 -21.51 -14.73 23.74
N ALA A 700 -22.75 -14.30 23.56
CA ALA A 700 -23.60 -13.92 24.69
C ALA A 700 -23.88 -15.13 25.61
N PRO A 701 -24.10 -14.91 26.93
CA PRO A 701 -24.34 -16.00 27.88
C PRO A 701 -25.54 -16.90 27.53
N ASP A 702 -26.49 -16.40 26.73
CA ASP A 702 -27.62 -17.18 26.22
C ASP A 702 -27.24 -18.19 25.11
N GLY A 703 -26.02 -18.06 24.57
CA GLY A 703 -25.51 -18.90 23.48
C GLY A 703 -26.20 -18.68 22.14
N ASN A 704 -27.06 -17.65 22.02
CA ASN A 704 -27.86 -17.40 20.82
C ASN A 704 -27.45 -16.16 20.04
N SER A 705 -26.70 -15.28 20.66
CA SER A 705 -26.28 -14.01 20.10
C SER A 705 -24.76 -13.87 20.11
N PHE A 706 -24.19 -13.32 19.05
CA PHE A 706 -22.76 -13.13 18.85
C PHE A 706 -22.49 -11.67 18.59
N VAL A 707 -21.51 -11.07 19.29
CA VAL A 707 -21.00 -9.75 18.95
C VAL A 707 -19.91 -9.91 17.91
N MET A 708 -20.02 -9.20 16.80
CA MET A 708 -19.09 -9.25 15.68
C MET A 708 -18.89 -7.88 15.02
N PHE A 709 -17.91 -7.81 14.13
CA PHE A 709 -17.62 -6.64 13.31
C PHE A 709 -17.83 -7.02 11.83
N PRO A 710 -18.84 -6.49 11.14
CA PRO A 710 -19.05 -6.79 9.73
C PRO A 710 -17.93 -6.20 8.89
N ASP A 711 -17.59 -6.88 7.80
CA ASP A 711 -16.79 -6.25 6.74
C ASP A 711 -17.59 -5.12 6.12
N ASP A 712 -16.92 -4.02 5.82
CA ASP A 712 -17.54 -2.85 5.20
C ASP A 712 -17.75 -3.13 3.70
N GLU A 713 -18.94 -3.61 3.33
CA GLU A 713 -19.34 -3.81 1.93
C GLU A 713 -19.40 -2.49 1.14
N ASP A 714 -19.59 -1.35 1.83
CA ASP A 714 -19.65 -0.01 1.24
C ASP A 714 -18.25 0.65 1.11
N ARG A 715 -17.19 -0.01 1.55
CA ARG A 715 -15.83 0.47 1.39
C ARG A 715 -15.55 0.70 -0.08
N ALA A 716 -15.35 1.97 -0.48
CA ALA A 716 -15.13 2.34 -1.87
C ALA A 716 -14.06 1.45 -2.50
N ALA A 717 -14.48 0.55 -3.37
CA ALA A 717 -13.63 -0.46 -3.99
C ALA A 717 -12.44 0.23 -4.67
N LYS A 718 -11.23 0.03 -4.13
CA LYS A 718 -10.01 0.59 -4.71
C LYS A 718 -9.61 -0.23 -5.93
N THR A 719 -10.02 0.22 -7.11
CA THR A 719 -9.74 -0.43 -8.40
C THR A 719 -8.75 0.37 -9.24
N HIS A 720 -8.35 1.54 -8.76
CA HIS A 720 -7.53 2.50 -9.49
C HIS A 720 -6.18 2.72 -8.80
N VAL A 721 -5.18 2.96 -9.62
CA VAL A 721 -3.86 3.45 -9.19
C VAL A 721 -3.57 4.79 -9.82
N THR A 722 -2.76 5.59 -9.16
CA THR A 722 -2.16 6.78 -9.75
C THR A 722 -0.76 6.42 -10.24
N VAL A 723 -0.48 6.68 -11.52
CA VAL A 723 0.82 6.51 -12.14
C VAL A 723 1.41 7.89 -12.40
N VAL A 724 2.66 8.10 -12.00
CA VAL A 724 3.40 9.35 -12.20
C VAL A 724 4.63 9.05 -13.02
N PHE A 725 4.63 9.46 -14.28
CA PHE A 725 5.81 9.35 -15.14
C PHE A 725 6.78 10.50 -14.86
N ASN A 726 8.08 10.24 -15.03
CA ASN A 726 9.16 11.20 -14.79
C ASN A 726 9.20 11.74 -13.33
N TRP A 727 8.78 10.89 -12.38
CA TRP A 727 8.73 11.27 -10.97
C TRP A 727 10.13 11.49 -10.36
N LEU A 728 11.13 10.72 -10.75
CA LEU A 728 12.51 10.92 -10.27
C LEU A 728 13.09 12.27 -10.69
N ASP A 729 12.73 12.78 -11.87
CA ASP A 729 13.09 14.12 -12.31
C ASP A 729 12.37 15.22 -11.51
N GLU A 730 11.12 14.97 -11.14
CA GLU A 730 10.35 15.84 -10.25
C GLU A 730 11.00 15.89 -8.87
N LEU A 731 11.33 14.74 -8.32
CA LEU A 731 11.96 14.59 -7.01
C LEU A 731 13.30 15.34 -6.95
N ALA A 732 14.15 15.20 -7.97
CA ALA A 732 15.42 15.90 -8.06
C ALA A 732 15.27 17.43 -8.17
N ARG A 733 14.16 17.93 -8.74
CA ARG A 733 13.84 19.36 -8.78
C ARG A 733 13.33 19.90 -7.46
N MET A 734 12.53 19.10 -6.73
CA MET A 734 12.01 19.47 -5.42
C MET A 734 13.10 19.48 -4.34
N LEU A 735 14.03 18.55 -4.44
CA LEU A 735 15.10 18.31 -3.48
C LEU A 735 16.45 18.21 -4.20
N PRO A 736 17.01 19.34 -4.70
CA PRO A 736 18.30 19.26 -5.38
C PRO A 736 19.36 18.71 -4.42
N SER A 737 20.02 17.61 -4.83
CA SER A 737 21.20 17.08 -4.15
C SER A 737 22.29 18.15 -4.23
N ARG A 738 22.88 18.49 -3.09
CA ARG A 738 23.99 19.45 -3.00
C ARG A 738 25.30 18.85 -3.53
#